data_0f67f3b5f27c50f9630e33a6543bc116
#
_entry.id   0f67f3b5f27c50f9630e33a6543bc116
#
_cell.length_a   1.000
_cell.length_b   1.000
_cell.length_c   1.000
_cell.angle_alpha   90.00
_cell.angle_beta   90.00
_cell.angle_gamma   90.00
#
_symmetry.space_group_name_H-M   'P 1'
#
loop_
_entity.id
_entity.type
_entity.pdbx_description
1 polymer ?
#
loop_
_entity_poly.entity_id
_entity_poly.type
_entity_poly.pdbx_seq_one_letter_code
_entity_poly.pdbx_strand_id
1 'polypeptide(L)'
;MLSQQAHGLRNAICRTKYHGYWTPRSSFSTLSRRNGYDSTIQNLKIGAHTRVIFQGFTGKQATANAKESIEWGTNVVGGVKPNASGEHLGLPVLPSVRAAMEQLKPDATGIYVAAHQATAAIEEAIEAEVPLIIAVAEHIPLHDMMRIHSMLQSQSKSRLIGANAPGIISAIGRCRIGFQPLPTFSPGHVGIVAKSGTLSYETVGSLTRAGLGQSLCIAVGGDVIAGTNFVDALEVFEHDKDTEAIIIVGELGGTTEEEAADWIINYRRRVKDPKPIAAVIGGFQAPHNKVMGHAGAWVGLGEGTAESKFKALERAGVTMVDHPAKFGGVMKDILAKSGRNVSKIEQSAAQQRRLYHTSRFLHRPRIPVTGPTQFHQKHSLHLTAEQSTALLKSHNIHLILPPEGSPSTHYLGISPHRSNRSPCIIAAPTANPSQLNQRVRRFPFDYRSGPTAEGIANAIAHLQLDAAPPKAKAQVVQLIQNLWTLYTEKEAIDVHVNLALSVDDDELLVYSPYLFFDDAAFKSGKRQAHLHALRDEASVSATDREAEDAGIVYVPLASPMFPPGTTQKGTQTPPSSPAEDETRNLVGTLVNGAGLALNTIDTLSARLSAPPYATSAANFLDTGGKATSDTIKTSFKLILSDPRVSVVFVNIFGGLTLCDMIAEGIILAFKELDVKKPVVVRLRGTNEAKGQKVLEDAKLPIHAFDDFEEAVKKVGELANGHNK
;
A
#
# COMPACT_ATOMS: atom_id res chain seq x y z
N MET A 1 -22.30 70.87 16.98
CA MET A 1 -21.46 70.81 15.82
C MET A 1 -20.86 69.40 15.86
N LEU A 2 -21.61 68.42 15.33
CA LEU A 2 -21.56 67.98 13.97
C LEU A 2 -20.19 67.42 13.62
N SER A 3 -20.06 66.13 13.62
CA SER A 3 -20.00 65.22 12.44
C SER A 3 -19.21 64.00 12.91
N GLN A 4 -19.36 62.84 12.60
CA GLN A 4 -19.74 62.03 11.47
C GLN A 4 -19.80 60.59 11.90
N GLN A 5 -20.93 60.00 11.78
CA GLN A 5 -21.03 58.55 11.63
C GLN A 5 -21.19 58.26 10.16
N ALA A 6 -20.37 57.44 9.60
CA ALA A 6 -20.64 56.80 8.31
C ALA A 6 -19.86 55.47 8.18
N HIS A 7 -20.64 54.43 8.04
CA HIS A 7 -20.47 53.32 7.12
C HIS A 7 -19.45 52.19 7.38
N GLY A 8 -19.98 51.01 7.47
CA GLY A 8 -19.25 49.81 7.20
C GLY A 8 -20.02 48.50 7.35
N LEU A 9 -21.18 48.35 6.73
CA LEU A 9 -21.72 47.03 6.38
C LEU A 9 -20.84 46.42 5.28
N ARG A 10 -20.02 45.46 5.60
CA ARG A 10 -19.39 44.55 4.63
C ARG A 10 -19.40 43.12 5.14
N ASN A 11 -20.29 42.35 4.50
CA ASN A 11 -20.15 40.94 4.15
C ASN A 11 -19.60 39.99 5.21
N ALA A 12 -20.50 39.41 5.97
CA ALA A 12 -20.33 38.14 6.60
C ALA A 12 -20.27 37.03 5.50
N ILE A 13 -19.09 36.76 4.95
CA ILE A 13 -18.82 35.52 4.22
C ILE A 13 -18.68 34.44 5.27
N CYS A 14 -19.65 33.53 5.26
CA CYS A 14 -19.69 32.33 6.05
C CYS A 14 -18.43 31.47 5.71
N ARG A 15 -17.34 31.65 6.45
CA ARG A 15 -16.21 30.71 6.47
C ARG A 15 -16.63 29.58 7.39
N THR A 16 -17.18 28.52 6.82
CA THR A 16 -17.24 27.22 7.45
C THR A 16 -15.79 26.75 7.66
N LYS A 17 -15.28 26.95 8.85
CA LYS A 17 -14.02 26.37 9.30
C LYS A 17 -14.23 24.86 9.41
N TYR A 18 -13.70 24.13 8.46
CA TYR A 18 -13.41 22.72 8.66
C TYR A 18 -12.36 22.58 9.77
N HIS A 19 -12.81 22.40 10.99
CA HIS A 19 -11.97 21.98 12.09
C HIS A 19 -12.01 20.45 12.16
N GLY A 20 -11.23 19.79 11.33
CA GLY A 20 -10.70 18.50 11.69
C GLY A 20 -9.79 18.73 12.90
N TYR A 21 -10.22 18.33 14.08
CA TYR A 21 -9.36 18.37 15.28
C TYR A 21 -8.34 17.25 15.20
N TRP A 22 -7.26 17.50 14.44
CA TRP A 22 -5.98 16.90 14.71
C TRP A 22 -5.45 17.61 15.95
N THR A 23 -5.25 16.92 17.06
CA THR A 23 -4.38 17.44 18.10
C THR A 23 -2.99 17.55 17.45
N PRO A 24 -2.42 18.75 17.29
CA PRO A 24 -1.06 18.84 16.77
C PRO A 24 -0.17 18.10 17.78
N ARG A 25 0.52 17.05 17.32
CA ARG A 25 1.72 16.60 18.01
C ARG A 25 2.52 17.88 18.30
N SER A 26 2.84 18.10 19.55
CA SER A 26 3.57 19.26 20.06
C SER A 26 4.62 19.73 19.06
N SER A 27 4.59 21.04 18.76
CA SER A 27 5.53 21.75 17.90
C SER A 27 6.93 21.12 17.98
N PHE A 28 7.42 20.64 16.83
CA PHE A 28 8.81 20.20 16.70
C PHE A 28 9.72 21.35 17.07
N SER A 29 10.18 21.38 18.32
CA SER A 29 11.28 22.24 18.71
C SER A 29 12.54 21.65 18.11
N THR A 30 13.24 22.45 17.34
CA THR A 30 14.59 22.21 16.88
C THR A 30 15.46 21.66 18.01
N LEU A 31 16.03 20.43 17.81
CA LEU A 31 17.09 19.84 18.63
C LEU A 31 16.71 19.31 20.04
N SER A 32 15.49 18.90 20.30
CA SER A 32 15.29 17.96 21.39
C SER A 32 15.81 16.58 20.94
N ARG A 33 16.71 15.97 21.72
CA ARG A 33 17.17 14.58 21.49
C ARG A 33 15.93 13.71 21.36
N ARG A 34 15.68 13.19 20.14
CA ARG A 34 14.61 12.23 19.92
C ARG A 34 14.92 11.01 20.78
N ASN A 35 14.00 10.62 21.61
CA ASN A 35 14.09 9.41 22.41
C ASN A 35 13.20 8.32 21.77
N GLY A 36 13.54 7.06 22.00
CA GLY A 36 12.77 5.92 21.51
C GLY A 36 12.91 5.68 20.00
N TYR A 37 11.88 5.09 19.40
CA TYR A 37 11.90 4.62 18.03
C TYR A 37 12.20 5.72 16.98
N ASP A 38 11.74 6.95 17.20
CA ASP A 38 11.99 8.07 16.29
C ASP A 38 13.49 8.42 16.16
N SER A 39 14.30 8.13 17.17
CA SER A 39 15.75 8.34 17.11
C SER A 39 16.46 7.45 16.09
N THR A 40 15.83 6.34 15.67
CA THR A 40 16.39 5.35 14.75
C THR A 40 16.23 5.71 13.27
N ILE A 41 15.59 6.82 12.93
CA ILE A 41 15.36 7.27 11.52
C ILE A 41 16.70 7.37 10.76
N GLN A 42 17.78 7.77 11.42
CA GLN A 42 19.09 7.86 10.79
C GLN A 42 19.64 6.51 10.30
N ASN A 43 19.15 5.36 10.79
CA ASN A 43 19.53 4.03 10.32
C ASN A 43 19.08 3.78 8.87
N LEU A 44 18.15 4.60 8.34
CA LEU A 44 17.75 4.58 6.92
C LEU A 44 18.84 5.11 5.98
N LYS A 45 19.89 5.75 6.49
CA LYS A 45 21.00 6.26 5.67
C LYS A 45 22.01 5.16 5.36
N ILE A 46 21.69 4.34 4.39
CA ILE A 46 22.55 3.24 3.93
C ILE A 46 23.52 3.68 2.83
N GLY A 47 24.61 2.95 2.68
CA GLY A 47 25.61 3.21 1.66
C GLY A 47 26.69 2.12 1.59
N ALA A 48 27.82 2.39 0.94
CA ALA A 48 28.92 1.44 0.79
C ALA A 48 29.52 0.95 2.14
N HIS A 49 29.34 1.75 3.20
CA HIS A 49 29.79 1.41 4.56
C HIS A 49 28.88 0.40 5.25
N THR A 50 27.61 0.25 4.82
CA THR A 50 26.59 -0.55 5.51
C THR A 50 26.90 -2.05 5.42
N ARG A 51 27.14 -2.68 6.54
CA ARG A 51 27.41 -4.12 6.67
C ARG A 51 26.10 -4.88 6.75
N VAL A 52 25.84 -5.75 5.78
CA VAL A 52 24.54 -6.42 5.63
C VAL A 52 24.64 -7.92 5.88
N ILE A 53 23.71 -8.47 6.66
CA ILE A 53 23.48 -9.91 6.75
C ILE A 53 22.11 -10.29 6.17
N PHE A 54 21.97 -11.57 5.80
CA PHE A 54 20.71 -12.13 5.30
C PHE A 54 20.18 -13.18 6.26
N GLN A 55 18.95 -13.04 6.74
CA GLN A 55 18.25 -14.11 7.45
C GLN A 55 17.58 -15.04 6.42
N GLY A 56 17.68 -16.35 6.63
CA GLY A 56 17.31 -17.34 5.63
C GLY A 56 18.35 -17.50 4.50
N PHE A 57 19.61 -17.17 4.76
CA PHE A 57 20.69 -16.95 3.79
C PHE A 57 20.88 -18.08 2.77
N THR A 58 20.68 -19.33 3.17
CA THR A 58 20.83 -20.52 2.30
C THR A 58 19.57 -20.84 1.47
N GLY A 59 18.48 -20.09 1.65
CA GLY A 59 17.25 -20.22 0.88
C GLY A 59 17.42 -19.73 -0.56
N LYS A 60 16.67 -20.30 -1.51
CA LYS A 60 16.79 -19.97 -2.95
C LYS A 60 16.68 -18.47 -3.23
N GLN A 61 15.68 -17.80 -2.66
CA GLN A 61 15.48 -16.34 -2.87
C GLN A 61 16.57 -15.52 -2.21
N ALA A 62 16.94 -15.83 -0.97
CA ALA A 62 18.03 -15.16 -0.27
C ALA A 62 19.34 -15.30 -1.03
N THR A 63 19.68 -16.52 -1.49
CA THR A 63 20.88 -16.80 -2.29
C THR A 63 20.92 -15.96 -3.57
N ALA A 64 19.82 -15.91 -4.33
CA ALA A 64 19.75 -15.14 -5.57
C ALA A 64 19.93 -13.64 -5.31
N ASN A 65 19.20 -13.10 -4.33
CA ASN A 65 19.28 -11.68 -3.99
C ASN A 65 20.64 -11.31 -3.37
N ALA A 66 21.21 -12.15 -2.53
CA ALA A 66 22.54 -11.93 -1.96
C ALA A 66 23.61 -11.89 -3.05
N LYS A 67 23.59 -12.84 -3.98
CA LYS A 67 24.53 -12.89 -5.12
C LYS A 67 24.43 -11.61 -5.96
N GLU A 68 23.23 -11.22 -6.37
CA GLU A 68 23.02 -9.97 -7.13
C GLU A 68 23.47 -8.74 -6.35
N SER A 69 23.20 -8.67 -5.03
CA SER A 69 23.61 -7.55 -4.18
C SER A 69 25.13 -7.47 -4.05
N ILE A 70 25.82 -8.59 -3.86
CA ILE A 70 27.30 -8.66 -3.79
C ILE A 70 27.90 -8.22 -5.12
N GLU A 71 27.43 -8.77 -6.24
CA GLU A 71 27.88 -8.40 -7.58
C GLU A 71 27.67 -6.92 -7.88
N TRP A 72 26.60 -6.32 -7.35
CA TRP A 72 26.31 -4.90 -7.53
C TRP A 72 27.15 -3.99 -6.62
N GLY A 73 27.72 -4.51 -5.54
CA GLY A 73 28.63 -3.80 -4.64
C GLY A 73 28.15 -3.65 -3.20
N THR A 74 27.05 -4.28 -2.81
CA THR A 74 26.56 -4.29 -1.42
C THR A 74 27.56 -5.04 -0.53
N ASN A 75 27.94 -4.47 0.60
CA ASN A 75 28.83 -5.07 1.58
C ASN A 75 28.10 -6.14 2.41
N VAL A 76 27.85 -7.30 1.80
CA VAL A 76 27.27 -8.47 2.49
C VAL A 76 28.39 -9.16 3.28
N VAL A 77 28.23 -9.26 4.59
CA VAL A 77 29.25 -9.82 5.49
C VAL A 77 28.95 -11.24 5.97
N GLY A 78 27.79 -11.77 5.67
CA GLY A 78 27.37 -13.14 6.03
C GLY A 78 25.87 -13.28 6.09
N GLY A 79 25.40 -14.33 6.75
CA GLY A 79 23.98 -14.56 6.96
C GLY A 79 23.68 -15.51 8.10
N VAL A 80 22.38 -15.71 8.33
CA VAL A 80 21.86 -16.52 9.42
C VAL A 80 21.00 -17.64 8.88
N LYS A 81 21.21 -18.82 9.43
CA LYS A 81 20.31 -19.99 9.31
C LYS A 81 20.13 -20.60 10.70
N PRO A 82 18.91 -20.69 11.23
CA PRO A 82 18.67 -21.21 12.58
C PRO A 82 19.35 -22.57 12.81
N ASN A 83 20.07 -22.70 13.92
CA ASN A 83 20.75 -23.92 14.37
C ASN A 83 21.77 -24.50 13.37
N ALA A 84 22.32 -23.71 12.47
CA ALA A 84 23.33 -24.15 11.51
C ALA A 84 24.48 -23.14 11.44
N SER A 85 25.69 -23.66 11.22
CA SER A 85 26.90 -22.88 10.98
C SER A 85 27.62 -23.44 9.76
N GLY A 86 28.37 -22.59 9.06
CA GLY A 86 29.12 -23.01 7.88
C GLY A 86 29.45 -21.83 6.97
N GLU A 87 29.51 -22.09 5.68
CA GLU A 87 29.79 -21.10 4.65
C GLU A 87 28.77 -21.17 3.52
N HIS A 88 28.40 -20.03 2.95
CA HIS A 88 27.54 -19.92 1.79
C HIS A 88 27.93 -18.66 0.97
N LEU A 89 28.11 -18.84 -0.35
CA LEU A 89 28.60 -17.78 -1.25
C LEU A 89 30.00 -17.22 -0.84
N GLY A 90 30.84 -18.02 -0.20
CA GLY A 90 32.13 -17.56 0.34
C GLY A 90 32.03 -16.71 1.60
N LEU A 91 30.87 -16.71 2.26
CA LEU A 91 30.58 -15.89 3.44
C LEU A 91 30.08 -16.76 4.62
N PRO A 92 30.35 -16.37 5.87
CA PRO A 92 29.94 -17.13 7.04
C PRO A 92 28.40 -17.20 7.19
N VAL A 93 27.93 -18.40 7.56
CA VAL A 93 26.56 -18.67 8.00
C VAL A 93 26.60 -18.93 9.50
N LEU A 94 25.82 -18.17 10.25
CA LEU A 94 25.77 -18.22 11.71
C LEU A 94 24.42 -18.74 12.21
N PRO A 95 24.36 -19.34 13.40
CA PRO A 95 23.16 -20.03 13.89
C PRO A 95 22.07 -19.10 14.39
N SER A 96 22.38 -17.81 14.67
CA SER A 96 21.44 -16.82 15.17
C SER A 96 21.86 -15.40 14.80
N VAL A 97 20.92 -14.46 14.87
CA VAL A 97 21.21 -13.03 14.66
C VAL A 97 22.11 -12.50 15.76
N ARG A 98 21.96 -12.98 17.01
CA ARG A 98 22.84 -12.63 18.14
C ARG A 98 24.29 -12.98 17.83
N ALA A 99 24.55 -14.22 17.38
CA ALA A 99 25.89 -14.64 16.98
C ALA A 99 26.45 -13.79 15.82
N ALA A 100 25.59 -13.37 14.89
CA ALA A 100 25.99 -12.49 13.80
C ALA A 100 26.34 -11.08 14.28
N MET A 101 25.60 -10.52 15.24
CA MET A 101 25.93 -9.24 15.84
C MET A 101 27.27 -9.26 16.57
N GLU A 102 27.58 -10.34 17.29
CA GLU A 102 28.84 -10.51 18.02
C GLU A 102 30.05 -10.64 17.06
N GLN A 103 29.94 -11.48 16.03
CA GLN A 103 31.06 -11.84 15.16
C GLN A 103 31.20 -10.93 13.94
N LEU A 104 30.09 -10.53 13.30
CA LEU A 104 30.08 -9.78 12.05
C LEU A 104 29.72 -8.32 12.22
N LYS A 105 29.12 -7.92 13.35
CA LYS A 105 28.70 -6.55 13.64
C LYS A 105 27.97 -5.89 12.46
N PRO A 106 26.86 -6.47 11.97
CA PRO A 106 26.11 -5.89 10.87
C PRO A 106 25.39 -4.60 11.27
N ASP A 107 25.25 -3.69 10.32
CA ASP A 107 24.41 -2.48 10.45
C ASP A 107 22.97 -2.76 10.01
N ALA A 108 22.76 -3.80 9.16
CA ALA A 108 21.45 -4.11 8.63
C ALA A 108 21.25 -5.62 8.40
N THR A 109 20.00 -6.06 8.48
CA THR A 109 19.57 -7.41 8.10
C THR A 109 18.43 -7.37 7.09
N GLY A 110 18.55 -8.18 6.02
CA GLY A 110 17.45 -8.49 5.11
C GLY A 110 16.81 -9.83 5.47
N ILE A 111 15.51 -9.86 5.68
CA ILE A 111 14.75 -11.06 6.09
C ILE A 111 14.09 -11.69 4.86
N TYR A 112 14.61 -12.86 4.45
CA TYR A 112 14.16 -13.60 3.27
C TYR A 112 13.60 -14.98 3.64
N VAL A 113 12.90 -15.05 4.75
CA VAL A 113 12.19 -16.27 5.17
C VAL A 113 10.73 -16.22 4.74
N ALA A 114 10.03 -17.36 4.82
CA ALA A 114 8.61 -17.40 4.53
C ALA A 114 7.79 -16.58 5.54
N ALA A 115 6.61 -16.08 5.14
CA ALA A 115 5.78 -15.19 5.96
C ALA A 115 5.53 -15.73 7.38
N HIS A 116 5.27 -17.03 7.53
CA HIS A 116 5.06 -17.69 8.83
C HIS A 116 6.28 -17.71 9.76
N GLN A 117 7.47 -17.41 9.24
CA GLN A 117 8.72 -17.32 10.01
C GLN A 117 9.18 -15.87 10.18
N ALA A 118 8.59 -14.95 9.42
CA ALA A 118 9.06 -13.57 9.35
C ALA A 118 8.88 -12.83 10.67
N THR A 119 7.78 -13.06 11.38
CA THR A 119 7.52 -12.48 12.71
C THR A 119 8.65 -12.80 13.69
N ALA A 120 8.99 -14.08 13.85
CA ALA A 120 10.06 -14.50 14.76
C ALA A 120 11.43 -13.96 14.32
N ALA A 121 11.69 -13.89 13.01
CA ALA A 121 12.94 -13.34 12.48
C ALA A 121 13.08 -11.83 12.72
N ILE A 122 11.98 -11.07 12.68
CA ILE A 122 11.96 -9.65 13.01
C ILE A 122 12.21 -9.46 14.52
N GLU A 123 11.51 -10.23 15.36
CA GLU A 123 11.65 -10.18 16.82
C GLU A 123 13.09 -10.50 17.25
N GLU A 124 13.69 -11.56 16.71
CA GLU A 124 15.09 -11.91 16.95
C GLU A 124 16.06 -10.79 16.57
N ALA A 125 15.80 -10.10 15.44
CA ALA A 125 16.63 -8.98 15.01
C ALA A 125 16.48 -7.76 15.92
N ILE A 126 15.28 -7.48 16.45
CA ILE A 126 15.04 -6.42 17.43
C ILE A 126 15.74 -6.74 18.75
N GLU A 127 15.60 -7.96 19.25
CA GLU A 127 16.26 -8.41 20.49
C GLU A 127 17.79 -8.42 20.40
N ALA A 128 18.32 -8.68 19.20
CA ALA A 128 19.74 -8.59 18.90
C ALA A 128 20.23 -7.15 18.66
N GLU A 129 19.32 -6.15 18.68
CA GLU A 129 19.61 -4.72 18.44
C GLU A 129 20.22 -4.43 17.06
N VAL A 130 19.80 -5.15 16.00
CA VAL A 130 20.23 -4.84 14.64
C VAL A 130 19.72 -3.45 14.25
N PRO A 131 20.60 -2.51 13.82
CA PRO A 131 20.17 -1.12 13.60
C PRO A 131 19.08 -0.97 12.52
N LEU A 132 19.16 -1.70 11.40
CA LEU A 132 18.19 -1.63 10.32
C LEU A 132 17.69 -3.03 9.95
N ILE A 133 16.39 -3.23 10.00
CA ILE A 133 15.70 -4.49 9.71
C ILE A 133 14.83 -4.30 8.48
N ILE A 134 14.99 -5.14 7.45
CA ILE A 134 14.19 -5.09 6.23
C ILE A 134 13.37 -6.37 6.11
N ALA A 135 12.03 -6.27 6.26
CA ALA A 135 11.09 -7.37 6.12
C ALA A 135 10.44 -7.31 4.74
N VAL A 136 10.83 -8.24 3.85
CA VAL A 136 10.32 -8.28 2.48
C VAL A 136 9.08 -9.16 2.32
N ALA A 137 8.78 -10.01 3.30
CA ALA A 137 7.68 -10.94 3.24
C ALA A 137 6.33 -10.21 3.19
N GLU A 138 5.45 -10.71 2.35
CA GLU A 138 4.03 -10.36 2.26
C GLU A 138 3.22 -11.28 3.18
N HIS A 139 2.04 -10.84 3.63
CA HIS A 139 1.13 -11.61 4.49
C HIS A 139 1.69 -11.93 5.88
N ILE A 140 2.41 -11.01 6.50
CA ILE A 140 2.66 -11.07 7.94
C ILE A 140 1.35 -10.64 8.65
N PRO A 141 0.84 -11.43 9.61
CA PRO A 141 -0.41 -11.10 10.28
C PRO A 141 -0.39 -9.71 10.94
N LEU A 142 -1.50 -8.98 10.83
CA LEU A 142 -1.63 -7.61 11.36
C LEU A 142 -1.33 -7.55 12.88
N HIS A 143 -1.84 -8.52 13.64
CA HIS A 143 -1.62 -8.58 15.09
C HIS A 143 -0.16 -8.81 15.46
N ASP A 144 0.56 -9.61 14.66
CA ASP A 144 2.01 -9.78 14.80
C ASP A 144 2.75 -8.46 14.53
N MET A 145 2.33 -7.71 13.50
CA MET A 145 2.92 -6.40 13.20
C MET A 145 2.65 -5.36 14.30
N MET A 146 1.46 -5.35 14.90
CA MET A 146 1.16 -4.49 16.06
C MET A 146 2.01 -4.84 17.28
N ARG A 147 2.23 -6.14 17.53
CA ARG A 147 3.11 -6.63 18.62
C ARG A 147 4.57 -6.24 18.37
N ILE A 148 5.08 -6.48 17.15
CA ILE A 148 6.42 -6.05 16.73
C ILE A 148 6.57 -4.54 16.93
N HIS A 149 5.56 -3.76 16.55
CA HIS A 149 5.65 -2.32 16.67
C HIS A 149 5.65 -1.85 18.13
N SER A 150 4.89 -2.50 19.02
CA SER A 150 4.97 -2.28 20.46
C SER A 150 6.39 -2.56 21.00
N MET A 151 7.08 -3.61 20.50
CA MET A 151 8.50 -3.86 20.83
C MET A 151 9.39 -2.72 20.31
N LEU A 152 9.21 -2.29 19.06
CA LEU A 152 9.98 -1.20 18.47
C LEU A 152 9.82 0.12 19.24
N GLN A 153 8.63 0.43 19.74
CA GLN A 153 8.37 1.63 20.53
C GLN A 153 9.09 1.62 21.88
N SER A 154 9.39 0.44 22.44
CA SER A 154 10.06 0.30 23.74
C SER A 154 11.60 0.42 23.67
N GLN A 155 12.19 0.63 22.48
CA GLN A 155 13.62 0.68 22.26
C GLN A 155 14.04 1.85 21.34
N SER A 156 15.35 2.09 21.19
CA SER A 156 15.93 3.19 20.41
C SER A 156 17.11 2.75 19.51
N LYS A 157 17.19 1.49 19.14
CA LYS A 157 18.29 0.90 18.37
C LYS A 157 17.86 0.47 16.98
N SER A 158 16.80 -0.32 16.88
CA SER A 158 16.37 -0.97 15.65
C SER A 158 15.28 -0.18 14.94
N ARG A 159 15.40 -0.04 13.63
CA ARG A 159 14.39 0.50 12.69
C ARG A 159 13.93 -0.60 11.76
N LEU A 160 12.62 -0.67 11.50
CA LEU A 160 12.00 -1.62 10.57
C LEU A 160 11.56 -0.92 9.28
N ILE A 161 11.86 -1.54 8.13
CA ILE A 161 11.27 -1.27 6.82
C ILE A 161 10.38 -2.47 6.43
N GLY A 162 9.18 -2.19 5.98
CA GLY A 162 8.18 -3.20 5.62
C GLY A 162 7.21 -3.43 6.79
N ALA A 163 6.44 -4.54 6.80
CA ALA A 163 6.50 -5.65 5.87
C ALA A 163 5.99 -5.34 4.45
N ASN A 164 5.96 -6.40 3.59
CA ASN A 164 5.47 -6.30 2.22
C ASN A 164 6.15 -5.15 1.43
N ALA A 165 7.47 -5.09 1.51
CA ALA A 165 8.27 -4.03 0.90
C ALA A 165 9.39 -4.61 0.04
N PRO A 166 9.68 -4.06 -1.14
CA PRO A 166 10.85 -4.47 -1.91
C PRO A 166 12.18 -4.13 -1.23
N GLY A 167 12.18 -3.35 -0.15
CA GLY A 167 13.34 -3.02 0.65
C GLY A 167 13.83 -1.59 0.48
N ILE A 168 15.13 -1.37 0.68
CA ILE A 168 15.81 -0.08 0.58
C ILE A 168 17.03 -0.20 -0.33
N ILE A 169 17.30 0.84 -1.12
CA ILE A 169 18.45 0.88 -2.03
C ILE A 169 19.04 2.29 -2.12
N SER A 170 20.34 2.40 -1.86
CA SER A 170 21.14 3.58 -2.20
C SER A 170 21.86 3.29 -3.51
N ALA A 171 21.43 3.95 -4.60
CA ALA A 171 22.04 3.75 -5.88
C ALA A 171 23.47 4.35 -5.92
N ILE A 172 23.69 5.50 -5.31
CA ILE A 172 25.02 6.12 -5.18
C ILE A 172 25.95 5.25 -4.34
N GLY A 173 25.47 4.77 -3.19
CA GLY A 173 26.23 3.97 -2.23
C GLY A 173 26.36 2.50 -2.59
N ARG A 174 25.78 2.05 -3.71
CA ARG A 174 25.75 0.63 -4.15
C ARG A 174 25.33 -0.32 -3.03
N CYS A 175 24.36 0.07 -2.23
CA CYS A 175 23.82 -0.75 -1.15
C CYS A 175 22.35 -1.08 -1.44
N ARG A 176 22.04 -2.36 -1.68
CA ARG A 176 20.69 -2.88 -1.87
C ARG A 176 20.38 -3.92 -0.80
N ILE A 177 19.31 -3.69 -0.05
CA ILE A 177 18.78 -4.65 0.92
C ILE A 177 17.30 -4.88 0.57
N GLY A 178 17.05 -5.96 -0.15
CA GLY A 178 15.73 -6.27 -0.73
C GLY A 178 15.86 -6.95 -2.08
N PHE A 179 14.81 -6.81 -2.92
CA PHE A 179 14.71 -7.49 -4.22
C PHE A 179 14.44 -6.52 -5.39
N GLN A 180 14.81 -5.24 -5.24
CA GLN A 180 14.65 -4.25 -6.30
C GLN A 180 15.38 -4.68 -7.59
N PRO A 181 14.78 -4.47 -8.79
CA PRO A 181 15.37 -4.85 -10.07
C PRO A 181 16.55 -3.94 -10.43
N LEU A 182 17.76 -4.37 -10.11
CA LEU A 182 18.99 -3.58 -10.24
C LEU A 182 19.20 -2.94 -11.63
N PRO A 183 18.87 -3.60 -12.76
CA PRO A 183 19.05 -2.98 -14.08
C PRO A 183 18.24 -1.69 -14.29
N THR A 184 17.17 -1.48 -13.52
CA THR A 184 16.32 -0.29 -13.62
C THR A 184 16.93 0.91 -12.88
N PHE A 185 17.74 0.65 -11.86
CA PHE A 185 18.33 1.69 -11.01
C PHE A 185 19.61 2.29 -11.59
N SER A 186 19.77 3.59 -11.42
CA SER A 186 20.93 4.34 -11.83
C SER A 186 21.28 5.38 -10.77
N PRO A 187 22.55 5.56 -10.40
CA PRO A 187 22.91 6.62 -9.46
C PRO A 187 22.51 7.99 -9.96
N GLY A 188 22.06 8.84 -9.06
CA GLY A 188 21.59 10.19 -9.34
C GLY A 188 21.08 10.88 -8.09
N HIS A 189 20.24 11.91 -8.26
CA HIS A 189 19.95 12.86 -7.18
C HIS A 189 18.46 12.95 -6.78
N VAL A 190 17.64 11.95 -7.12
CA VAL A 190 16.24 11.94 -6.74
C VAL A 190 15.98 10.89 -5.67
N GLY A 191 15.50 11.34 -4.51
CA GLY A 191 15.02 10.48 -3.43
C GLY A 191 13.60 9.98 -3.71
N ILE A 192 13.31 8.71 -3.42
CA ILE A 192 11.98 8.11 -3.64
C ILE A 192 11.51 7.42 -2.37
N VAL A 193 10.28 7.69 -1.96
CA VAL A 193 9.57 6.91 -0.94
C VAL A 193 8.28 6.36 -1.51
N ALA A 194 8.02 5.03 -1.30
CA ALA A 194 6.94 4.35 -1.97
C ALA A 194 6.25 3.29 -1.11
N LYS A 195 4.91 3.20 -1.18
CA LYS A 195 4.16 2.05 -0.66
C LYS A 195 4.26 0.85 -1.61
N SER A 196 4.09 1.07 -2.91
CA SER A 196 4.06 0.01 -3.92
C SER A 196 5.42 -0.23 -4.57
N GLY A 197 5.79 -1.51 -4.69
CA GLY A 197 7.01 -1.94 -5.38
C GLY A 197 6.99 -1.63 -6.87
N THR A 198 6.04 -2.20 -7.62
CA THR A 198 5.99 -2.08 -9.10
C THR A 198 5.76 -0.65 -9.56
N LEU A 199 4.93 0.12 -8.87
CA LEU A 199 4.71 1.53 -9.17
C LEU A 199 5.99 2.35 -8.94
N SER A 200 6.78 2.02 -7.90
CA SER A 200 8.08 2.65 -7.67
C SER A 200 9.10 2.29 -8.76
N TYR A 201 9.07 1.07 -9.30
CA TYR A 201 9.98 0.65 -10.37
C TYR A 201 9.71 1.40 -11.68
N GLU A 202 8.44 1.65 -12.02
CA GLU A 202 8.09 2.52 -13.16
C GLU A 202 8.60 3.95 -12.93
N THR A 203 8.45 4.49 -11.71
CA THR A 203 9.01 5.79 -11.31
C THR A 203 10.52 5.83 -11.50
N VAL A 204 11.24 4.83 -10.97
CA VAL A 204 12.69 4.67 -11.10
C VAL A 204 13.11 4.58 -12.56
N GLY A 205 12.42 3.74 -13.36
CA GLY A 205 12.68 3.59 -14.78
C GLY A 205 12.50 4.89 -15.57
N SER A 206 11.48 5.68 -15.25
CA SER A 206 11.23 6.99 -15.85
C SER A 206 12.39 7.97 -15.58
N LEU A 207 12.86 8.04 -14.33
CA LEU A 207 14.00 8.89 -13.94
C LEU A 207 15.31 8.42 -14.58
N THR A 208 15.56 7.13 -14.65
CA THR A 208 16.78 6.57 -15.24
C THR A 208 16.84 6.85 -16.72
N ARG A 209 15.73 6.71 -17.47
CA ARG A 209 15.62 7.09 -18.89
C ARG A 209 15.81 8.59 -19.09
N ALA A 210 15.32 9.42 -18.18
CA ALA A 210 15.51 10.86 -18.21
C ALA A 210 16.94 11.33 -17.83
N GLY A 211 17.79 10.43 -17.35
CA GLY A 211 19.16 10.75 -16.97
C GLY A 211 19.35 11.30 -15.57
N LEU A 212 18.29 11.42 -14.77
CA LEU A 212 18.34 12.00 -13.42
C LEU A 212 18.85 11.00 -12.37
N GLY A 213 18.50 9.70 -12.50
CA GLY A 213 18.87 8.67 -11.55
C GLY A 213 18.31 8.86 -10.13
N GLN A 214 18.73 8.00 -9.20
CA GLN A 214 18.22 7.96 -7.83
C GLN A 214 19.36 8.07 -6.81
N SER A 215 19.11 8.78 -5.70
CA SER A 215 20.01 8.80 -4.53
C SER A 215 19.70 7.62 -3.60
N LEU A 216 18.54 7.66 -2.97
CA LEU A 216 18.05 6.69 -2.03
C LEU A 216 16.58 6.39 -2.31
N CYS A 217 16.21 5.10 -2.37
CA CYS A 217 14.82 4.68 -2.52
C CYS A 217 14.41 3.85 -1.31
N ILE A 218 13.37 4.29 -0.60
CA ILE A 218 12.83 3.68 0.61
C ILE A 218 11.43 3.15 0.29
N ALA A 219 11.26 1.83 0.34
CA ALA A 219 9.92 1.25 0.23
C ALA A 219 9.35 1.02 1.63
N VAL A 220 8.24 1.68 1.93
CA VAL A 220 7.59 1.55 3.24
C VAL A 220 6.73 0.28 3.34
N GLY A 221 6.20 -0.21 2.22
CA GLY A 221 5.38 -1.42 2.14
C GLY A 221 3.89 -1.13 2.00
N GLY A 222 3.15 -2.14 1.49
CA GLY A 222 1.71 -2.08 1.22
C GLY A 222 0.82 -2.64 2.34
N ASP A 223 1.38 -3.02 3.49
CA ASP A 223 0.64 -3.55 4.62
C ASP A 223 -0.11 -2.46 5.42
N VAL A 224 -1.09 -2.88 6.22
CA VAL A 224 -1.90 -1.99 7.06
C VAL A 224 -1.01 -1.18 8.02
N ILE A 225 0.00 -1.82 8.60
CA ILE A 225 0.97 -1.22 9.52
C ILE A 225 2.38 -1.42 8.98
N ALA A 226 3.05 -0.30 8.67
CA ALA A 226 4.43 -0.30 8.21
C ALA A 226 5.39 0.14 9.34
N GLY A 227 6.58 -0.44 9.38
CA GLY A 227 7.63 -0.07 10.34
C GLY A 227 8.12 1.38 10.15
N THR A 228 8.24 1.82 8.89
CA THR A 228 8.66 3.17 8.48
C THR A 228 7.55 3.80 7.64
N ASN A 229 7.33 5.11 7.72
CA ASN A 229 6.32 5.84 6.96
C ASN A 229 6.91 6.96 6.07
N PHE A 230 6.05 7.73 5.39
CA PHE A 230 6.48 8.82 4.51
C PHE A 230 7.22 9.92 5.27
N VAL A 231 6.77 10.31 6.46
CA VAL A 231 7.41 11.36 7.26
C VAL A 231 8.82 10.96 7.66
N ASP A 232 9.01 9.70 8.09
CA ASP A 232 10.33 9.16 8.43
C ASP A 232 11.32 9.28 7.25
N ALA A 233 10.86 8.94 6.03
CA ALA A 233 11.67 9.03 4.82
C ALA A 233 11.93 10.48 4.39
N LEU A 234 10.92 11.35 4.47
CA LEU A 234 11.06 12.77 4.15
C LEU A 234 12.09 13.47 5.04
N GLU A 235 12.16 13.11 6.33
CA GLU A 235 13.18 13.62 7.24
C GLU A 235 14.61 13.18 6.85
N VAL A 236 14.75 11.93 6.36
CA VAL A 236 16.04 11.49 5.80
C VAL A 236 16.41 12.31 4.58
N PHE A 237 15.47 12.47 3.63
CA PHE A 237 15.73 13.21 2.40
C PHE A 237 15.99 14.70 2.63
N GLU A 238 15.39 15.31 3.65
CA GLU A 238 15.69 16.69 4.01
C GLU A 238 17.18 16.91 4.26
N HIS A 239 17.79 16.00 5.01
CA HIS A 239 19.19 16.10 5.46
C HIS A 239 20.18 15.33 4.58
N ASP A 240 19.69 14.59 3.57
CA ASP A 240 20.56 13.89 2.62
C ASP A 240 21.12 14.86 1.59
N LYS A 241 22.47 14.95 1.54
CA LYS A 241 23.18 15.87 0.63
C LYS A 241 23.17 15.39 -0.82
N ASP A 242 22.96 14.11 -1.04
CA ASP A 242 22.90 13.51 -2.37
C ASP A 242 21.54 13.66 -3.03
N THR A 243 20.50 13.99 -2.24
CA THR A 243 19.13 14.17 -2.73
C THR A 243 18.84 15.64 -3.05
N GLU A 244 18.50 15.94 -4.30
CA GLU A 244 18.14 17.29 -4.78
C GLU A 244 16.62 17.46 -4.97
N ALA A 245 15.90 16.37 -5.14
CA ALA A 245 14.44 16.36 -5.30
C ALA A 245 13.84 15.06 -4.74
N ILE A 246 12.55 15.07 -4.46
CA ILE A 246 11.87 13.97 -3.75
C ILE A 246 10.63 13.53 -4.54
N ILE A 247 10.37 12.22 -4.58
CA ILE A 247 9.12 11.66 -5.11
C ILE A 247 8.43 10.82 -4.04
N ILE A 248 7.12 11.03 -3.90
CA ILE A 248 6.22 10.25 -3.06
C ILE A 248 5.35 9.39 -3.98
N VAL A 249 5.35 8.07 -3.76
CA VAL A 249 4.48 7.12 -4.45
C VAL A 249 3.52 6.54 -3.43
N GLY A 250 2.31 7.10 -3.40
CA GLY A 250 1.26 6.77 -2.44
C GLY A 250 0.10 6.00 -3.06
N GLU A 251 -0.82 5.59 -2.21
CA GLU A 251 -2.04 4.87 -2.59
C GLU A 251 -3.17 5.11 -1.58
N LEU A 252 -4.38 4.71 -1.93
CA LEU A 252 -5.54 4.79 -1.04
C LEU A 252 -5.29 4.09 0.30
N GLY A 253 -6.06 4.48 1.31
CA GLY A 253 -6.06 3.89 2.65
C GLY A 253 -5.07 4.51 3.63
N GLY A 254 -5.49 4.56 4.91
CA GLY A 254 -4.76 5.24 5.98
C GLY A 254 -4.70 6.76 5.79
N THR A 255 -3.83 7.43 6.55
CA THR A 255 -3.67 8.89 6.55
C THR A 255 -2.22 9.36 6.40
N THR A 256 -1.31 8.44 6.06
CA THR A 256 0.14 8.73 6.05
C THR A 256 0.56 9.74 4.98
N GLU A 257 -0.17 9.84 3.87
CA GLU A 257 0.07 10.85 2.83
C GLU A 257 -0.43 12.24 3.26
N GLU A 258 -1.53 12.31 4.00
CA GLU A 258 -2.02 13.55 4.61
C GLU A 258 -1.03 14.05 5.69
N GLU A 259 -0.49 13.14 6.50
CA GLU A 259 0.59 13.47 7.47
C GLU A 259 1.85 13.97 6.77
N ALA A 260 2.21 13.34 5.65
CA ALA A 260 3.31 13.81 4.81
C ALA A 260 3.04 15.22 4.26
N ALA A 261 1.80 15.51 3.85
CA ALA A 261 1.41 16.85 3.39
C ALA A 261 1.57 17.90 4.48
N ASP A 262 1.15 17.61 5.72
CA ASP A 262 1.32 18.51 6.87
C ASP A 262 2.81 18.72 7.19
N TRP A 263 3.61 17.67 7.14
CA TRP A 263 5.05 17.75 7.30
C TRP A 263 5.69 18.64 6.21
N ILE A 264 5.29 18.48 4.93
CA ILE A 264 5.79 19.27 3.79
C ILE A 264 5.43 20.75 3.95
N ILE A 265 4.22 21.09 4.40
CA ILE A 265 3.84 22.47 4.70
C ILE A 265 4.81 23.08 5.73
N ASN A 266 5.09 22.36 6.80
CA ASN A 266 6.03 22.80 7.83
C ASN A 266 7.48 22.87 7.32
N TYR A 267 7.92 21.89 6.53
CA TYR A 267 9.24 21.86 5.89
C TYR A 267 9.47 23.10 5.02
N ARG A 268 8.53 23.45 4.16
CA ARG A 268 8.60 24.61 3.27
C ARG A 268 8.63 25.95 4.01
N ARG A 269 8.03 26.02 5.21
CA ARG A 269 8.04 27.22 6.04
C ARG A 269 9.39 27.44 6.75
N ARG A 270 10.05 26.36 7.18
CA ARG A 270 11.26 26.43 8.01
C ARG A 270 12.57 26.35 7.22
N VAL A 271 12.54 25.80 6.00
CA VAL A 271 13.73 25.63 5.15
C VAL A 271 13.74 26.69 4.06
N LYS A 272 14.85 27.44 3.96
CA LYS A 272 14.98 28.57 3.01
C LYS A 272 14.98 28.11 1.56
N ASP A 273 15.61 26.97 1.24
CA ASP A 273 15.66 26.36 -0.10
C ASP A 273 15.16 24.90 -0.03
N PRO A 274 13.84 24.70 0.03
CA PRO A 274 13.29 23.36 0.12
C PRO A 274 13.45 22.59 -1.19
N LYS A 275 13.78 21.32 -1.09
CA LYS A 275 13.86 20.41 -2.24
C LYS A 275 12.47 20.30 -2.88
N PRO A 276 12.36 20.36 -4.22
CA PRO A 276 11.09 20.17 -4.90
C PRO A 276 10.58 18.75 -4.72
N ILE A 277 9.25 18.61 -4.58
CA ILE A 277 8.58 17.33 -4.31
C ILE A 277 7.50 17.12 -5.36
N ALA A 278 7.48 15.91 -5.94
CA ALA A 278 6.40 15.44 -6.78
C ALA A 278 5.76 14.17 -6.19
N ALA A 279 4.52 13.87 -6.56
CA ALA A 279 3.84 12.68 -6.07
C ALA A 279 2.88 12.07 -7.09
N VAL A 280 2.65 10.76 -6.96
CA VAL A 280 1.55 10.02 -7.58
C VAL A 280 0.75 9.30 -6.50
N ILE A 281 -0.57 9.28 -6.64
CA ILE A 281 -1.48 8.54 -5.76
C ILE A 281 -2.30 7.60 -6.63
N GLY A 282 -2.35 6.31 -6.27
CA GLY A 282 -3.18 5.31 -6.92
C GLY A 282 -4.44 5.00 -6.11
N GLY A 283 -5.53 4.60 -6.82
CA GLY A 283 -6.74 4.08 -6.20
C GLY A 283 -7.97 4.97 -6.27
N PHE A 284 -8.07 5.89 -7.23
CA PHE A 284 -9.27 6.71 -7.45
C PHE A 284 -10.48 5.91 -7.90
N GLN A 285 -10.27 4.79 -8.60
CA GLN A 285 -11.32 3.90 -9.10
C GLN A 285 -11.58 2.70 -8.18
N ALA A 286 -10.98 2.68 -7.00
CA ALA A 286 -11.17 1.57 -6.06
C ALA A 286 -12.59 1.55 -5.50
N PRO A 287 -13.31 0.42 -5.57
CA PRO A 287 -14.62 0.28 -4.93
C PRO A 287 -14.53 0.41 -3.42
N HIS A 288 -15.60 0.97 -2.82
CA HIS A 288 -15.69 1.02 -1.36
C HIS A 288 -15.70 -0.40 -0.74
N ASN A 289 -15.09 -0.54 0.41
CA ASN A 289 -15.03 -1.79 1.20
C ASN A 289 -14.39 -2.99 0.47
N LYS A 290 -13.52 -2.75 -0.51
CA LYS A 290 -12.70 -3.77 -1.16
C LYS A 290 -11.22 -3.54 -0.88
N VAL A 291 -10.50 -4.63 -0.63
CA VAL A 291 -9.03 -4.63 -0.53
C VAL A 291 -8.46 -4.77 -1.95
N MET A 292 -7.63 -3.81 -2.36
CA MET A 292 -7.14 -3.69 -3.73
C MET A 292 -5.69 -4.19 -3.86
N GLY A 293 -5.48 -5.48 -3.70
CA GLY A 293 -4.18 -6.14 -3.84
C GLY A 293 -3.32 -6.04 -2.58
N HIS A 294 -2.92 -4.87 -2.14
CA HIS A 294 -2.21 -4.67 -0.87
C HIS A 294 -3.15 -4.80 0.33
N ALA A 295 -2.69 -5.46 1.41
CA ALA A 295 -3.47 -5.58 2.65
C ALA A 295 -3.89 -4.21 3.24
N GLY A 296 -3.12 -3.16 2.98
CA GLY A 296 -3.41 -1.78 3.38
C GLY A 296 -4.23 -0.96 2.38
N ALA A 297 -4.47 -1.46 1.15
CA ALA A 297 -5.15 -0.71 0.09
C ALA A 297 -6.68 -0.79 0.19
N TRP A 298 -7.24 -0.25 1.24
CA TRP A 298 -8.67 -0.05 1.48
C TRP A 298 -8.89 1.18 2.35
N VAL A 299 -10.07 1.78 2.27
CA VAL A 299 -10.41 3.00 3.03
C VAL A 299 -11.25 2.61 4.24
N GLY A 300 -10.65 2.76 5.42
CA GLY A 300 -11.34 2.61 6.69
C GLY A 300 -12.17 3.84 7.06
N LEU A 301 -13.02 3.70 8.07
CA LEU A 301 -13.85 4.79 8.56
C LEU A 301 -12.99 5.97 9.03
N GLY A 302 -13.21 7.17 8.46
CA GLY A 302 -12.42 8.37 8.77
C GLY A 302 -10.97 8.32 8.26
N GLU A 303 -10.64 7.46 7.31
CA GLU A 303 -9.35 7.41 6.63
C GLU A 303 -9.38 8.09 5.26
N GLY A 304 -8.18 8.34 4.70
CA GLY A 304 -8.02 9.06 3.46
C GLY A 304 -8.35 8.24 2.21
N THR A 305 -9.16 8.81 1.33
CA THR A 305 -9.35 8.33 -0.04
C THR A 305 -8.19 8.79 -0.92
N ALA A 306 -8.04 8.22 -2.12
CA ALA A 306 -7.04 8.70 -3.08
C ALA A 306 -7.22 10.19 -3.38
N GLU A 307 -8.48 10.67 -3.49
CA GLU A 307 -8.79 12.07 -3.73
C GLU A 307 -8.40 12.99 -2.56
N SER A 308 -8.66 12.59 -1.30
CA SER A 308 -8.28 13.38 -0.12
C SER A 308 -6.76 13.54 -0.03
N LYS A 309 -6.01 12.47 -0.29
CA LYS A 309 -4.54 12.44 -0.30
C LYS A 309 -3.98 13.33 -1.40
N PHE A 310 -4.50 13.21 -2.62
CA PHE A 310 -4.14 14.06 -3.75
C PHE A 310 -4.32 15.55 -3.40
N LYS A 311 -5.50 15.93 -2.92
CA LYS A 311 -5.80 17.30 -2.51
C LYS A 311 -4.93 17.80 -1.35
N ALA A 312 -4.58 16.94 -0.40
CA ALA A 312 -3.72 17.29 0.72
C ALA A 312 -2.30 17.61 0.24
N LEU A 313 -1.71 16.74 -0.59
CA LEU A 313 -0.38 16.94 -1.16
C LEU A 313 -0.33 18.14 -2.12
N GLU A 314 -1.34 18.31 -2.96
CA GLU A 314 -1.45 19.48 -3.86
C GLU A 314 -1.48 20.80 -3.05
N ARG A 315 -2.29 20.88 -1.98
CA ARG A 315 -2.33 22.03 -1.06
C ARG A 315 -1.00 22.28 -0.35
N ALA A 316 -0.22 21.23 -0.10
CA ALA A 316 1.14 21.34 0.42
C ALA A 316 2.15 21.84 -0.63
N GLY A 317 1.70 22.05 -1.88
CA GLY A 317 2.51 22.52 -3.00
C GLY A 317 3.35 21.42 -3.66
N VAL A 318 2.97 20.16 -3.48
CA VAL A 318 3.57 19.02 -4.19
C VAL A 318 3.08 19.02 -5.63
N THR A 319 3.96 18.74 -6.58
CA THR A 319 3.57 18.57 -7.98
C THR A 319 2.98 17.18 -8.18
N MET A 320 1.66 17.14 -8.43
CA MET A 320 0.96 15.88 -8.63
C MET A 320 1.13 15.36 -10.05
N VAL A 321 1.34 14.04 -10.18
CA VAL A 321 1.53 13.34 -11.45
C VAL A 321 0.50 12.22 -11.53
N ASP A 322 -0.13 12.07 -12.68
CA ASP A 322 -1.19 11.07 -12.90
C ASP A 322 -0.65 9.67 -13.22
N HIS A 323 0.55 9.57 -13.80
CA HIS A 323 1.20 8.29 -14.10
C HIS A 323 2.71 8.36 -13.91
N PRO A 324 3.34 7.34 -13.27
CA PRO A 324 4.77 7.38 -12.93
C PRO A 324 5.73 7.47 -14.12
N ALA A 325 5.32 7.03 -15.31
CA ALA A 325 6.14 7.18 -16.52
C ALA A 325 6.48 8.64 -16.85
N LYS A 326 5.72 9.62 -16.34
CA LYS A 326 5.93 11.06 -16.56
C LYS A 326 6.96 11.70 -15.64
N PHE A 327 7.37 11.03 -14.58
CA PHE A 327 8.27 11.65 -13.59
C PHE A 327 9.58 12.15 -14.16
N GLY A 328 10.13 11.48 -15.18
CA GLY A 328 11.38 11.94 -15.81
C GLY A 328 11.31 13.38 -16.32
N GLY A 329 10.26 13.71 -17.07
CA GLY A 329 10.02 15.07 -17.59
C GLY A 329 9.64 16.04 -16.47
N VAL A 330 8.66 15.68 -15.67
CA VAL A 330 8.16 16.53 -14.56
C VAL A 330 9.27 16.90 -13.59
N MET A 331 10.16 15.96 -13.23
CA MET A 331 11.25 16.24 -12.31
C MET A 331 12.28 17.20 -12.89
N LYS A 332 12.59 17.13 -14.20
CA LYS A 332 13.43 18.13 -14.86
C LYS A 332 12.82 19.52 -14.78
N ASP A 333 11.53 19.63 -15.04
CA ASP A 333 10.81 20.91 -15.01
C ASP A 333 10.78 21.53 -13.61
N ILE A 334 10.48 20.75 -12.57
CA ILE A 334 10.41 21.29 -11.20
C ILE A 334 11.79 21.60 -10.63
N LEU A 335 12.83 20.84 -10.99
CA LEU A 335 14.22 21.14 -10.64
C LEU A 335 14.64 22.49 -11.28
N ALA A 336 14.37 22.68 -12.57
CA ALA A 336 14.67 23.94 -13.26
C ALA A 336 13.91 25.12 -12.64
N LYS A 337 12.60 24.97 -12.38
CA LYS A 337 11.76 26.00 -11.72
C LYS A 337 12.22 26.34 -10.30
N SER A 338 12.84 25.40 -9.60
CA SER A 338 13.42 25.63 -8.26
C SER A 338 14.82 26.23 -8.29
N GLY A 339 15.33 26.62 -9.47
CA GLY A 339 16.65 27.23 -9.65
C GLY A 339 17.84 26.25 -9.62
N ARG A 340 17.56 24.95 -9.62
CA ARG A 340 18.59 23.91 -9.64
C ARG A 340 19.09 23.68 -11.06
N ASN A 341 20.41 23.49 -11.20
CA ASN A 341 21.04 23.28 -12.50
C ASN A 341 20.85 21.82 -12.95
N VAL A 342 19.83 21.57 -13.77
CA VAL A 342 19.46 20.24 -14.27
C VAL A 342 20.62 19.60 -15.03
N SER A 343 21.31 20.34 -15.90
CA SER A 343 22.46 19.83 -16.68
C SER A 343 23.61 19.38 -15.77
N LYS A 344 23.87 20.09 -14.66
CA LYS A 344 24.87 19.69 -13.67
C LYS A 344 24.47 18.42 -12.95
N ILE A 345 23.18 18.28 -12.60
CA ILE A 345 22.62 17.08 -11.98
C ILE A 345 22.75 15.88 -12.92
N GLU A 346 22.37 16.02 -14.18
CA GLU A 346 22.52 14.99 -15.22
C GLU A 346 23.98 14.59 -15.45
N GLN A 347 24.89 15.56 -15.50
CA GLN A 347 26.32 15.29 -15.63
C GLN A 347 26.88 14.53 -14.42
N SER A 348 26.51 14.93 -13.21
CA SER A 348 26.90 14.24 -11.98
C SER A 348 26.39 12.79 -12.00
N ALA A 349 25.13 12.58 -12.33
CA ALA A 349 24.54 11.24 -12.46
C ALA A 349 25.24 10.41 -13.56
N ALA A 350 25.59 11.03 -14.69
CA ALA A 350 26.33 10.37 -15.78
C ALA A 350 27.75 9.99 -15.37
N GLN A 351 28.45 10.85 -14.62
CA GLN A 351 29.76 10.54 -14.08
C GLN A 351 29.74 9.37 -13.11
N GLN A 352 28.79 9.36 -12.20
CA GLN A 352 28.59 8.25 -11.26
C GLN A 352 28.28 6.95 -12.00
N ARG A 353 27.47 6.98 -13.09
CA ARG A 353 27.20 5.81 -13.95
C ARG A 353 28.45 5.25 -14.62
N ARG A 354 29.37 6.10 -15.12
CA ARG A 354 30.61 5.63 -15.73
C ARG A 354 31.48 4.82 -14.77
N LEU A 355 31.46 5.16 -13.49
CA LEU A 355 32.14 4.39 -12.45
C LEU A 355 31.50 3.02 -12.21
N TYR A 356 30.27 2.79 -12.67
CA TYR A 356 29.54 1.51 -12.57
C TYR A 356 29.89 0.51 -13.67
N HIS A 357 30.31 0.95 -14.86
CA HIS A 357 30.54 0.09 -16.04
C HIS A 357 31.80 -0.78 -15.99
N THR A 358 32.59 -0.73 -14.92
CA THR A 358 33.79 -1.57 -14.76
C THR A 358 33.49 -2.96 -14.19
N SER A 359 32.28 -3.25 -13.72
CA SER A 359 31.86 -4.60 -13.33
C SER A 359 31.00 -5.21 -14.44
N ARG A 360 31.50 -6.25 -15.10
CA ARG A 360 30.78 -7.01 -16.13
C ARG A 360 29.54 -7.65 -15.51
N PHE A 361 28.34 -7.26 -15.97
CA PHE A 361 27.14 -8.03 -15.75
C PHE A 361 27.25 -9.35 -16.52
N LEU A 362 27.57 -10.43 -15.79
CA LEU A 362 27.49 -11.77 -16.34
C LEU A 362 26.01 -12.16 -16.53
N HIS A 363 25.71 -12.75 -17.67
CA HIS A 363 24.40 -13.29 -18.01
C HIS A 363 23.82 -14.10 -16.86
N ARG A 364 22.58 -13.85 -16.46
CA ARG A 364 21.83 -14.66 -15.50
C ARG A 364 21.81 -16.13 -15.92
N PRO A 365 22.31 -17.06 -15.10
CA PRO A 365 21.98 -18.46 -15.30
C PRO A 365 20.48 -18.65 -15.05
N ARG A 366 19.79 -19.39 -15.92
CA ARG A 366 18.41 -19.83 -15.68
C ARG A 366 18.39 -20.63 -14.38
N ILE A 367 17.88 -20.05 -13.31
CA ILE A 367 17.46 -20.86 -12.15
C ILE A 367 16.04 -21.28 -12.49
N PRO A 368 15.77 -22.59 -12.64
CA PRO A 368 14.40 -23.05 -12.80
C PRO A 368 13.63 -22.61 -11.56
N VAL A 369 12.59 -21.83 -11.75
CA VAL A 369 11.59 -21.56 -10.73
C VAL A 369 10.83 -22.88 -10.54
N THR A 370 11.37 -23.76 -9.70
CA THR A 370 10.62 -24.93 -9.26
C THR A 370 9.50 -24.45 -8.37
N GLY A 371 8.30 -24.85 -8.74
CA GLY A 371 6.99 -24.50 -8.32
C GLY A 371 6.80 -23.76 -7.01
N PRO A 372 5.90 -22.83 -7.00
CA PRO A 372 5.54 -22.09 -5.81
C PRO A 372 4.85 -23.02 -4.82
N THR A 373 5.12 -22.85 -3.55
CA THR A 373 4.04 -23.01 -2.58
C THR A 373 2.99 -21.98 -3.01
N GLN A 374 1.97 -22.45 -3.73
CA GLN A 374 0.83 -21.66 -4.11
C GLN A 374 0.14 -21.20 -2.82
N PHE A 375 0.37 -19.97 -2.44
CA PHE A 375 -0.46 -19.32 -1.43
C PHE A 375 -1.71 -18.83 -2.17
N HIS A 376 -2.81 -19.57 -2.05
CA HIS A 376 -4.11 -19.15 -2.57
C HIS A 376 -4.52 -17.88 -1.84
N GLN A 377 -4.75 -16.83 -2.59
CA GLN A 377 -5.29 -15.57 -2.07
C GLN A 377 -6.81 -15.75 -1.93
N LYS A 378 -7.29 -16.17 -0.76
CA LYS A 378 -8.74 -16.21 -0.47
C LYS A 378 -9.24 -14.78 -0.21
N HIS A 379 -10.44 -14.46 -0.71
CA HIS A 379 -11.13 -13.22 -0.34
C HIS A 379 -11.37 -13.15 1.16
N SER A 380 -11.43 -11.93 1.70
CA SER A 380 -11.67 -11.68 3.12
C SER A 380 -12.85 -12.46 3.64
N LEU A 381 -12.69 -13.07 4.81
CA LEU A 381 -13.75 -13.86 5.45
C LEU A 381 -14.92 -12.97 5.84
N HIS A 382 -16.08 -13.23 5.27
CA HIS A 382 -17.35 -12.63 5.67
C HIS A 382 -18.20 -13.69 6.38
N LEU A 383 -18.62 -13.38 7.61
CA LEU A 383 -19.52 -14.21 8.37
C LEU A 383 -20.98 -13.82 8.09
N THR A 384 -21.89 -14.80 8.10
CA THR A 384 -23.33 -14.52 8.07
C THR A 384 -23.77 -13.80 9.36
N ALA A 385 -24.96 -13.21 9.35
CA ALA A 385 -25.52 -12.57 10.55
C ALA A 385 -25.64 -13.54 11.75
N GLU A 386 -26.04 -14.80 11.50
CA GLU A 386 -26.12 -15.83 12.52
C GLU A 386 -24.75 -16.21 13.08
N GLN A 387 -23.75 -16.42 12.21
CA GLN A 387 -22.37 -16.73 12.61
C GLN A 387 -21.75 -15.59 13.41
N SER A 388 -21.97 -14.34 12.97
CA SER A 388 -21.51 -13.14 13.69
C SER A 388 -22.16 -13.05 15.07
N THR A 389 -23.47 -13.29 15.16
CA THR A 389 -24.21 -13.29 16.43
C THR A 389 -23.72 -14.38 17.38
N ALA A 390 -23.50 -15.59 16.88
CA ALA A 390 -22.97 -16.70 17.67
C ALA A 390 -21.56 -16.40 18.21
N LEU A 391 -20.70 -15.82 17.36
CA LEU A 391 -19.33 -15.45 17.74
C LEU A 391 -19.33 -14.34 18.80
N LEU A 392 -20.15 -13.30 18.65
CA LEU A 392 -20.28 -12.22 19.63
C LEU A 392 -20.81 -12.73 20.97
N LYS A 393 -21.84 -13.61 20.94
CA LYS A 393 -22.40 -14.23 22.15
C LYS A 393 -21.36 -15.06 22.91
N SER A 394 -20.48 -15.77 22.21
CA SER A 394 -19.39 -16.53 22.85
C SER A 394 -18.35 -15.64 23.56
N HIS A 395 -18.33 -14.34 23.25
CA HIS A 395 -17.49 -13.31 23.88
C HIS A 395 -18.30 -12.38 24.80
N ASN A 396 -19.45 -12.84 25.30
CA ASN A 396 -20.35 -12.09 26.19
C ASN A 396 -20.84 -10.75 25.60
N ILE A 397 -21.02 -10.68 24.27
CA ILE A 397 -21.61 -9.56 23.58
C ILE A 397 -22.99 -10.01 23.06
N HIS A 398 -24.02 -9.52 23.69
CA HIS A 398 -25.41 -9.88 23.38
C HIS A 398 -26.00 -8.79 22.46
N LEU A 399 -26.52 -9.20 21.31
CA LEU A 399 -27.17 -8.28 20.38
C LEU A 399 -28.66 -8.13 20.77
N ILE A 400 -29.08 -6.86 20.91
CA ILE A 400 -30.47 -6.49 21.21
C ILE A 400 -30.82 -5.40 20.19
N LEU A 401 -31.80 -5.70 19.33
CA LEU A 401 -32.27 -4.72 18.33
C LEU A 401 -33.04 -3.60 19.03
N PRO A 402 -32.74 -2.33 18.74
CA PRO A 402 -33.52 -1.23 19.28
C PRO A 402 -34.93 -1.21 18.69
N PRO A 403 -35.94 -0.77 19.46
CA PRO A 403 -37.28 -0.54 18.95
C PRO A 403 -37.27 0.46 17.77
N GLU A 404 -38.23 0.31 16.85
CA GLU A 404 -38.41 1.29 15.77
C GLU A 404 -38.62 2.69 16.34
N GLY A 405 -37.85 3.68 15.84
CA GLY A 405 -37.92 5.07 16.32
C GLY A 405 -37.02 5.39 17.52
N SER A 406 -36.15 4.47 17.96
CA SER A 406 -35.21 4.75 19.05
C SER A 406 -34.29 5.93 18.73
N PRO A 407 -34.13 6.90 19.66
CA PRO A 407 -33.28 8.05 19.45
C PRO A 407 -31.79 7.69 19.53
N SER A 408 -30.98 8.49 18.87
CA SER A 408 -29.51 8.54 18.88
C SER A 408 -28.77 7.19 18.97
N THR A 409 -28.37 6.73 17.80
CA THR A 409 -27.47 5.60 17.66
C THR A 409 -26.02 6.07 17.75
N HIS A 410 -25.17 5.32 18.46
CA HIS A 410 -23.75 5.57 18.59
C HIS A 410 -22.95 4.47 17.87
N TYR A 411 -21.72 4.74 17.54
CA TYR A 411 -20.80 3.80 16.90
C TYR A 411 -19.62 3.53 17.82
N LEU A 412 -19.28 2.25 18.04
CA LEU A 412 -18.16 1.84 18.88
C LEU A 412 -17.48 0.60 18.32
N GLY A 413 -16.15 0.57 18.34
CA GLY A 413 -15.39 -0.58 17.88
C GLY A 413 -13.93 -0.56 18.24
N ILE A 414 -13.20 -1.59 17.79
CA ILE A 414 -11.74 -1.72 17.85
C ILE A 414 -11.22 -1.89 16.41
N SER A 415 -10.20 -1.11 16.05
CA SER A 415 -9.64 -1.05 14.72
C SER A 415 -8.13 -0.71 14.78
N PRO A 416 -7.32 -0.95 13.75
CA PRO A 416 -5.94 -0.48 13.74
C PRO A 416 -5.88 1.04 13.54
N HIS A 417 -5.02 1.69 14.29
CA HIS A 417 -4.60 3.07 14.03
C HIS A 417 -3.30 3.06 13.25
N ARG A 418 -3.39 3.17 11.93
CA ARG A 418 -2.24 2.99 11.03
C ARG A 418 -1.08 3.94 11.33
N SER A 419 -1.36 5.21 11.61
CA SER A 419 -0.34 6.22 11.92
C SER A 419 0.36 5.97 13.26
N ASN A 420 -0.38 5.53 14.28
CA ASN A 420 0.20 5.17 15.58
C ASN A 420 0.74 3.74 15.57
N ARG A 421 0.41 2.96 14.54
CA ARG A 421 0.83 1.57 14.36
C ARG A 421 0.43 0.68 15.56
N SER A 422 -0.77 0.91 16.07
CA SER A 422 -1.31 0.29 17.27
C SER A 422 -2.82 0.06 17.14
N PRO A 423 -3.44 -0.79 17.96
CA PRO A 423 -4.90 -0.82 18.03
C PRO A 423 -5.44 0.49 18.60
N CYS A 424 -6.71 0.77 18.32
CA CYS A 424 -7.43 1.90 18.92
C CYS A 424 -8.90 1.56 19.17
N ILE A 425 -9.48 2.20 20.18
CA ILE A 425 -10.94 2.31 20.27
C ILE A 425 -11.38 3.32 19.23
N ILE A 426 -12.37 2.99 18.42
CA ILE A 426 -13.05 3.90 17.51
C ILE A 426 -14.45 4.19 18.02
N ALA A 427 -14.81 5.45 18.13
CA ALA A 427 -16.08 5.87 18.69
C ALA A 427 -16.65 7.08 17.94
N ALA A 428 -17.97 7.14 17.78
CA ALA A 428 -18.69 8.32 17.30
C ALA A 428 -20.05 8.45 17.97
N PRO A 429 -20.47 9.69 18.32
CA PRO A 429 -21.80 9.94 18.92
C PRO A 429 -22.91 9.90 17.86
N THR A 430 -22.74 9.11 16.81
CA THR A 430 -23.73 8.84 15.77
C THR A 430 -23.33 7.61 14.98
N ALA A 431 -24.29 6.82 14.55
CA ALA A 431 -24.11 5.74 13.57
C ALA A 431 -24.66 6.13 12.18
N ASN A 432 -25.11 7.37 11.98
CA ASN A 432 -25.59 7.83 10.69
C ASN A 432 -24.44 7.91 9.67
N PRO A 433 -24.46 7.15 8.56
CA PRO A 433 -23.38 7.07 7.59
C PRO A 433 -22.95 8.44 7.02
N SER A 434 -23.89 9.38 6.85
CA SER A 434 -23.59 10.72 6.29
C SER A 434 -22.77 11.61 7.25
N GLN A 435 -22.78 11.33 8.55
CA GLN A 435 -22.09 12.11 9.58
C GLN A 435 -20.94 11.33 10.23
N LEU A 436 -20.95 10.01 10.12
CA LEU A 436 -20.06 9.12 10.85
C LEU A 436 -18.57 9.43 10.57
N ASN A 437 -18.19 9.59 9.30
CA ASN A 437 -16.81 9.93 8.93
C ASN A 437 -16.30 11.24 9.52
N GLN A 438 -17.18 12.22 9.76
CA GLN A 438 -16.79 13.51 10.33
C GLN A 438 -16.71 13.50 11.85
N ARG A 439 -17.46 12.61 12.50
CA ARG A 439 -17.63 12.55 13.95
C ARG A 439 -16.88 11.42 14.62
N VAL A 440 -16.31 10.49 13.87
CA VAL A 440 -15.49 9.39 14.41
C VAL A 440 -14.18 9.91 15.01
N ARG A 441 -13.82 9.38 16.18
CA ARG A 441 -12.49 9.58 16.81
C ARG A 441 -11.86 8.26 17.17
N ARG A 442 -10.53 8.27 17.21
CA ARG A 442 -9.68 7.14 17.51
C ARG A 442 -8.90 7.39 18.79
N PHE A 443 -8.92 6.41 19.69
CA PHE A 443 -8.20 6.43 20.97
C PHE A 443 -7.20 5.28 20.98
N PRO A 444 -5.94 5.54 20.55
CA PRO A 444 -4.91 4.51 20.43
C PRO A 444 -4.44 4.03 21.79
N PHE A 445 -4.02 2.76 21.85
CA PHE A 445 -3.43 2.15 23.03
C PHE A 445 -2.36 1.11 22.62
N ASP A 446 -1.47 0.71 23.53
CA ASP A 446 -0.45 -0.29 23.27
C ASP A 446 -1.07 -1.69 23.15
N TYR A 447 -0.61 -2.46 22.14
CA TYR A 447 -1.13 -3.80 21.84
C TYR A 447 -0.98 -4.78 23.01
N ARG A 448 0.12 -4.69 23.79
CA ARG A 448 0.40 -5.62 24.87
C ARG A 448 -0.36 -5.29 26.15
N SER A 449 -0.63 -4.02 26.41
CA SER A 449 -1.35 -3.56 27.60
C SER A 449 -2.86 -3.53 27.42
N GLY A 450 -3.37 -3.49 26.18
CA GLY A 450 -4.79 -3.35 25.89
C GLY A 450 -5.35 -1.95 26.19
N PRO A 451 -6.70 -1.79 26.10
CA PRO A 451 -7.36 -0.51 26.33
C PRO A 451 -7.15 0.00 27.77
N THR A 452 -6.64 1.23 27.90
CA THR A 452 -6.41 1.87 29.19
C THR A 452 -7.70 2.47 29.77
N ALA A 453 -7.77 2.61 31.09
CA ALA A 453 -8.92 3.25 31.74
C ALA A 453 -9.14 4.69 31.26
N GLU A 454 -8.07 5.45 31.01
CA GLU A 454 -8.12 6.79 30.43
C GLU A 454 -8.65 6.77 28.98
N GLY A 455 -8.16 5.85 28.13
CA GLY A 455 -8.63 5.71 26.75
C GLY A 455 -10.11 5.35 26.68
N ILE A 456 -10.58 4.45 27.56
CA ILE A 456 -11.99 4.07 27.69
C ILE A 456 -12.83 5.28 28.16
N ALA A 457 -12.39 6.02 29.17
CA ALA A 457 -13.09 7.21 29.65
C ALA A 457 -13.21 8.29 28.57
N ASN A 458 -12.14 8.53 27.82
CA ASN A 458 -12.14 9.48 26.70
C ASN A 458 -13.10 9.03 25.55
N ALA A 459 -13.19 7.74 25.28
CA ALA A 459 -14.13 7.20 24.30
C ALA A 459 -15.60 7.39 24.76
N ILE A 460 -15.92 7.11 26.04
CA ILE A 460 -17.25 7.31 26.63
C ILE A 460 -17.64 8.81 26.58
N ALA A 461 -16.72 9.70 26.94
CA ALA A 461 -16.96 11.15 26.87
C ALA A 461 -17.24 11.58 25.40
N HIS A 462 -16.48 11.05 24.45
CA HIS A 462 -16.70 11.36 23.04
C HIS A 462 -18.03 10.82 22.51
N LEU A 463 -18.50 9.67 23.00
CA LEU A 463 -19.83 9.16 22.71
C LEU A 463 -20.96 10.05 23.27
N GLN A 464 -20.64 11.07 24.09
CA GLN A 464 -21.61 11.93 24.77
C GLN A 464 -22.50 11.16 25.75
N LEU A 465 -21.96 10.10 26.37
CA LEU A 465 -22.63 9.25 27.35
C LEU A 465 -22.32 9.66 28.79
N ASP A 466 -21.76 10.87 29.02
CA ASP A 466 -21.44 11.36 30.38
C ASP A 466 -22.67 11.48 31.29
N ALA A 467 -23.81 11.82 30.70
CA ALA A 467 -25.08 11.89 31.41
C ALA A 467 -25.83 10.54 31.48
N ALA A 468 -25.30 9.48 30.85
CA ALA A 468 -25.94 8.17 30.87
C ALA A 468 -25.93 7.55 32.29
N PRO A 469 -26.90 6.68 32.61
CA PRO A 469 -26.93 5.98 33.88
C PRO A 469 -25.63 5.21 34.18
N PRO A 470 -25.23 5.08 35.44
CA PRO A 470 -24.02 4.36 35.82
C PRO A 470 -23.99 2.92 35.32
N LYS A 471 -25.14 2.23 35.24
CA LYS A 471 -25.29 0.88 34.69
C LYS A 471 -24.89 0.84 33.22
N ALA A 472 -25.42 1.75 32.39
CA ALA A 472 -25.10 1.82 30.97
C ALA A 472 -23.61 2.14 30.73
N LYS A 473 -23.01 3.04 31.50
CA LYS A 473 -21.57 3.31 31.42
C LYS A 473 -20.73 2.08 31.73
N ALA A 474 -21.07 1.35 32.79
CA ALA A 474 -20.39 0.10 33.14
C ALA A 474 -20.50 -0.95 32.02
N GLN A 475 -21.67 -1.03 31.36
CA GLN A 475 -21.88 -1.90 30.21
C GLN A 475 -21.02 -1.47 29.01
N VAL A 476 -20.82 -0.17 28.73
CA VAL A 476 -19.91 0.29 27.68
C VAL A 476 -18.45 -0.09 27.98
N VAL A 477 -18.00 0.07 29.22
CA VAL A 477 -16.66 -0.37 29.65
C VAL A 477 -16.46 -1.86 29.40
N GLN A 478 -17.42 -2.67 29.84
CA GLN A 478 -17.38 -4.13 29.66
C GLN A 478 -17.42 -4.52 28.17
N LEU A 479 -18.22 -3.82 27.38
CA LEU A 479 -18.30 -4.05 25.94
C LEU A 479 -16.96 -3.77 25.23
N ILE A 480 -16.28 -2.67 25.57
CA ILE A 480 -14.95 -2.38 25.01
C ILE A 480 -13.96 -3.49 25.35
N GLN A 481 -13.99 -4.01 26.59
CA GLN A 481 -13.14 -5.12 27.00
C GLN A 481 -13.45 -6.42 26.25
N ASN A 482 -14.73 -6.72 26.07
CA ASN A 482 -15.18 -7.90 25.34
C ASN A 482 -14.84 -7.80 23.84
N LEU A 483 -15.02 -6.62 23.23
CA LEU A 483 -14.59 -6.35 21.84
C LEU A 483 -13.08 -6.50 21.69
N TRP A 484 -12.29 -6.03 22.66
CA TRP A 484 -10.83 -6.21 22.65
C TRP A 484 -10.44 -7.69 22.74
N THR A 485 -11.07 -8.45 23.61
CA THR A 485 -10.85 -9.90 23.73
C THR A 485 -11.15 -10.61 22.42
N LEU A 486 -12.31 -10.33 21.81
CA LEU A 486 -12.69 -10.88 20.52
C LEU A 486 -11.70 -10.46 19.43
N TYR A 487 -11.31 -9.17 19.38
CA TYR A 487 -10.37 -8.61 18.41
C TYR A 487 -9.03 -9.36 18.43
N THR A 488 -8.48 -9.61 19.63
CA THR A 488 -7.19 -10.29 19.80
C THR A 488 -7.28 -11.80 19.61
N GLU A 489 -8.29 -12.47 20.17
CA GLU A 489 -8.43 -13.92 20.07
C GLU A 489 -8.77 -14.38 18.65
N LYS A 490 -9.48 -13.55 17.89
CA LYS A 490 -9.88 -13.85 16.51
C LYS A 490 -9.05 -13.13 15.47
N GLU A 491 -8.04 -12.37 15.89
CA GLU A 491 -7.13 -11.62 15.00
C GLU A 491 -7.90 -10.80 13.95
N ALA A 492 -8.89 -10.04 14.45
CA ALA A 492 -9.70 -9.20 13.59
C ALA A 492 -8.93 -7.96 13.12
N ILE A 493 -9.25 -7.45 11.94
CA ILE A 493 -8.79 -6.14 11.44
C ILE A 493 -9.69 -5.03 11.98
N ASP A 494 -11.02 -5.26 11.95
CA ASP A 494 -12.01 -4.28 12.42
C ASP A 494 -13.17 -5.01 13.07
N VAL A 495 -13.55 -4.55 14.24
CA VAL A 495 -14.72 -5.06 14.96
C VAL A 495 -15.51 -3.88 15.51
N HIS A 496 -16.74 -3.71 15.07
CA HIS A 496 -17.58 -2.63 15.59
C HIS A 496 -19.06 -3.00 15.69
N VAL A 497 -19.75 -2.23 16.49
CA VAL A 497 -21.18 -2.35 16.77
C VAL A 497 -21.82 -0.97 16.84
N ASN A 498 -23.13 -0.91 16.63
CA ASN A 498 -23.93 0.25 16.94
C ASN A 498 -24.52 0.13 18.34
N LEU A 499 -24.70 1.27 19.00
CA LEU A 499 -25.22 1.35 20.37
C LEU A 499 -26.45 2.25 20.42
N ALA A 500 -27.38 1.94 21.28
CA ALA A 500 -28.45 2.82 21.72
C ALA A 500 -28.68 2.67 23.22
N LEU A 501 -29.26 3.66 23.87
CA LEU A 501 -29.74 3.55 25.25
C LEU A 501 -31.21 3.17 25.24
N SER A 502 -31.60 2.18 26.02
CA SER A 502 -33.01 1.87 26.30
C SER A 502 -33.65 3.05 27.04
N VAL A 503 -34.88 3.36 26.69
CA VAL A 503 -35.62 4.46 27.33
C VAL A 503 -36.19 3.97 28.68
N ASP A 504 -36.51 2.68 28.80
CA ASP A 504 -37.27 2.12 29.92
C ASP A 504 -36.39 1.47 30.99
N ASP A 505 -35.22 0.89 30.59
CA ASP A 505 -34.47 -0.02 31.50
C ASP A 505 -33.06 0.48 31.85
N ASP A 506 -32.66 1.67 31.44
CA ASP A 506 -31.30 2.18 31.63
C ASP A 506 -30.19 1.23 31.08
N GLU A 507 -30.54 0.40 30.11
CA GLU A 507 -29.65 -0.60 29.53
C GLU A 507 -29.07 -0.18 28.18
N LEU A 508 -27.87 -0.71 27.89
CA LEU A 508 -27.23 -0.54 26.62
C LEU A 508 -27.75 -1.57 25.61
N LEU A 509 -28.31 -1.10 24.51
CA LEU A 509 -28.69 -1.90 23.36
C LEU A 509 -27.52 -1.98 22.39
N VAL A 510 -27.11 -3.18 21.97
CA VAL A 510 -25.99 -3.44 21.06
C VAL A 510 -26.52 -4.13 19.82
N TYR A 511 -26.23 -3.60 18.64
CA TYR A 511 -26.76 -4.11 17.37
C TYR A 511 -25.88 -3.80 16.17
N SER A 512 -26.24 -4.28 14.98
CA SER A 512 -25.51 -4.06 13.70
C SER A 512 -24.01 -4.33 13.81
N PRO A 513 -23.60 -5.54 14.15
CA PRO A 513 -22.19 -5.87 14.26
C PRO A 513 -21.53 -5.91 12.88
N TYR A 514 -20.26 -5.52 12.84
CA TYR A 514 -19.37 -5.73 11.72
C TYR A 514 -18.08 -6.39 12.20
N LEU A 515 -17.68 -7.46 11.54
CA LEU A 515 -16.51 -8.24 11.87
C LEU A 515 -15.68 -8.45 10.60
N PHE A 516 -14.45 -7.98 10.60
CA PHE A 516 -13.51 -8.12 9.48
C PHE A 516 -12.21 -8.75 10.00
N PHE A 517 -11.81 -9.88 9.41
CA PHE A 517 -10.72 -10.72 9.90
C PHE A 517 -9.50 -10.64 9.03
N ASP A 518 -8.32 -10.93 9.63
CA ASP A 518 -7.04 -10.94 8.95
C ASP A 518 -6.78 -12.27 8.24
N ASP A 519 -6.93 -12.29 6.92
CA ASP A 519 -6.62 -13.46 6.11
C ASP A 519 -5.16 -13.93 6.23
N ALA A 520 -4.23 -13.03 6.55
CA ALA A 520 -2.83 -13.40 6.75
C ALA A 520 -2.63 -14.28 7.98
N ALA A 521 -3.44 -14.12 9.03
CA ALA A 521 -3.42 -14.98 10.20
C ALA A 521 -3.73 -16.44 9.86
N PHE A 522 -4.63 -16.68 8.91
CA PHE A 522 -4.95 -18.01 8.40
C PHE A 522 -3.92 -18.50 7.37
N LYS A 523 -3.65 -17.72 6.34
CA LYS A 523 -2.83 -18.12 5.18
C LYS A 523 -1.38 -18.41 5.59
N SER A 524 -0.72 -17.48 6.23
CA SER A 524 0.69 -17.59 6.63
C SER A 524 0.83 -18.07 8.07
N GLY A 525 0.02 -17.57 9.00
CA GLY A 525 0.08 -17.92 10.42
C GLY A 525 -0.43 -19.32 10.74
N LYS A 526 -1.17 -19.95 9.84
CA LYS A 526 -1.86 -21.25 10.07
C LYS A 526 -2.80 -21.20 11.28
N ARG A 527 -3.24 -19.99 11.65
CA ARG A 527 -4.18 -19.74 12.74
C ARG A 527 -5.59 -19.55 12.17
N GLN A 528 -6.62 -19.47 13.02
CA GLN A 528 -8.00 -19.15 12.61
C GLN A 528 -8.68 -20.17 11.67
N ALA A 529 -8.16 -21.41 11.56
CA ALA A 529 -8.75 -22.44 10.70
C ALA A 529 -10.24 -22.68 11.00
N HIS A 530 -10.66 -22.58 12.28
CA HIS A 530 -12.04 -22.74 12.69
C HIS A 530 -12.97 -21.61 12.21
N LEU A 531 -12.46 -20.37 12.07
CA LEU A 531 -13.22 -19.27 11.50
C LEU A 531 -13.36 -19.43 9.98
N HIS A 532 -12.28 -19.78 9.30
CA HIS A 532 -12.31 -20.00 7.85
C HIS A 532 -13.16 -21.22 7.45
N ALA A 533 -13.33 -22.20 8.34
CA ALA A 533 -14.29 -23.30 8.15
C ALA A 533 -15.76 -22.84 8.15
N LEU A 534 -16.06 -21.64 8.68
CA LEU A 534 -17.39 -21.04 8.65
C LEU A 534 -17.70 -20.32 7.33
N ARG A 535 -16.72 -20.18 6.44
CA ARG A 535 -16.91 -19.51 5.15
C ARG A 535 -17.97 -20.25 4.33
N ASP A 536 -18.95 -19.50 3.86
CA ASP A 536 -19.94 -20.03 2.92
C ASP A 536 -19.33 -20.14 1.51
N GLU A 537 -18.79 -21.30 1.18
CA GLU A 537 -18.21 -21.57 -0.13
C GLU A 537 -19.26 -21.49 -1.26
N ALA A 538 -20.55 -21.62 -0.98
CA ALA A 538 -21.61 -21.50 -1.98
C ALA A 538 -21.84 -20.03 -2.40
N SER A 539 -21.53 -19.08 -1.53
CA SER A 539 -21.66 -17.66 -1.81
C SER A 539 -20.50 -17.10 -2.65
N VAL A 540 -19.40 -17.84 -2.80
CA VAL A 540 -18.22 -17.43 -3.58
C VAL A 540 -18.46 -17.71 -5.07
N SER A 541 -18.36 -16.70 -5.92
CA SER A 541 -18.52 -16.86 -7.37
C SER A 541 -17.47 -17.83 -7.96
N ALA A 542 -17.80 -18.47 -9.07
CA ALA A 542 -16.83 -19.34 -9.77
C ALA A 542 -15.57 -18.56 -10.21
N THR A 543 -15.76 -17.30 -10.63
CA THR A 543 -14.69 -16.39 -11.04
C THR A 543 -13.77 -16.05 -9.86
N ASP A 544 -14.34 -15.73 -8.70
CA ASP A 544 -13.55 -15.42 -7.48
C ASP A 544 -12.76 -16.65 -7.03
N ARG A 545 -13.36 -17.83 -7.09
CA ARG A 545 -12.69 -19.09 -6.72
C ARG A 545 -11.52 -19.40 -7.64
N GLU A 546 -11.70 -19.24 -8.95
CA GLU A 546 -10.65 -19.45 -9.93
C GLU A 546 -9.49 -18.44 -9.75
N ALA A 547 -9.81 -17.18 -9.45
CA ALA A 547 -8.81 -16.16 -9.14
C ALA A 547 -8.04 -16.52 -7.86
N GLU A 548 -8.74 -16.93 -6.79
CA GLU A 548 -8.12 -17.38 -5.54
C GLU A 548 -7.16 -18.56 -5.76
N ASP A 549 -7.60 -19.58 -6.51
CA ASP A 549 -6.80 -20.78 -6.78
C ASP A 549 -5.54 -20.46 -7.60
N ALA A 550 -5.61 -19.46 -8.47
CA ALA A 550 -4.46 -18.98 -9.25
C ALA A 550 -3.57 -17.95 -8.51
N GLY A 551 -3.97 -17.51 -7.30
CA GLY A 551 -3.26 -16.48 -6.55
C GLY A 551 -3.34 -15.09 -7.18
N ILE A 552 -4.43 -14.80 -7.91
CA ILE A 552 -4.71 -13.54 -8.59
C ILE A 552 -5.68 -12.72 -7.75
N VAL A 553 -5.43 -11.42 -7.60
CA VAL A 553 -6.46 -10.49 -7.10
C VAL A 553 -7.27 -10.01 -8.29
N TYR A 554 -8.53 -10.40 -8.35
CA TYR A 554 -9.48 -10.00 -9.38
C TYR A 554 -10.68 -9.31 -8.75
N VAL A 555 -10.94 -8.06 -9.15
CA VAL A 555 -12.11 -7.30 -8.68
C VAL A 555 -12.84 -6.76 -9.90
N PRO A 556 -14.05 -7.23 -10.20
CA PRO A 556 -14.87 -6.65 -11.24
C PRO A 556 -15.25 -5.22 -10.83
N LEU A 557 -15.14 -4.29 -11.79
CA LEU A 557 -15.51 -2.89 -11.58
C LEU A 557 -16.92 -2.66 -12.11
N ALA A 558 -17.72 -1.94 -11.34
CA ALA A 558 -18.99 -1.38 -11.83
C ALA A 558 -18.68 -0.30 -12.87
N SER A 559 -19.59 -0.06 -13.80
CA SER A 559 -19.45 1.05 -14.73
C SER A 559 -19.20 2.35 -13.97
N PRO A 560 -18.28 3.22 -14.45
CA PRO A 560 -17.89 4.39 -13.71
C PRO A 560 -19.09 5.33 -13.51
N MET A 561 -19.39 5.65 -12.27
CA MET A 561 -20.07 6.91 -11.98
C MET A 561 -19.09 8.03 -12.36
N PHE A 562 -19.57 9.04 -13.10
CA PHE A 562 -18.79 10.18 -13.54
C PHE A 562 -17.93 10.75 -12.40
N PRO A 563 -16.70 11.24 -12.68
CA PRO A 563 -15.84 11.80 -11.67
C PRO A 563 -16.56 12.94 -10.92
N PRO A 564 -16.47 13.00 -9.58
CA PRO A 564 -17.03 14.10 -8.81
C PRO A 564 -16.32 15.39 -9.22
N GLY A 565 -17.03 16.28 -9.87
CA GLY A 565 -16.50 17.59 -10.32
C GLY A 565 -17.13 18.13 -11.59
N THR A 566 -17.80 17.35 -12.40
CA THR A 566 -18.60 17.84 -13.54
C THR A 566 -20.04 18.06 -13.09
N THR A 567 -20.28 19.16 -12.38
CA THR A 567 -21.65 19.66 -12.18
C THR A 567 -22.21 20.18 -13.51
N GLN A 568 -22.86 19.31 -14.27
CA GLN A 568 -23.93 19.78 -15.14
C GLN A 568 -25.16 20.06 -14.25
N LYS A 569 -25.50 21.32 -14.14
CA LYS A 569 -26.80 21.74 -13.61
C LYS A 569 -27.90 21.10 -14.43
N GLY A 570 -28.71 20.27 -13.81
CA GLY A 570 -30.00 19.83 -14.31
C GLY A 570 -30.11 18.33 -14.56
N THR A 571 -31.04 17.73 -13.84
CA THR A 571 -31.60 16.37 -13.89
C THR A 571 -30.79 15.28 -13.20
N GLN A 572 -31.22 14.96 -11.98
CA GLN A 572 -31.02 13.67 -11.35
C GLN A 572 -31.84 12.63 -12.14
N THR A 573 -31.19 11.90 -13.02
CA THR A 573 -31.70 10.61 -13.49
C THR A 573 -31.10 9.51 -12.63
N PRO A 574 -31.91 8.58 -12.08
CA PRO A 574 -31.39 7.40 -11.41
C PRO A 574 -30.53 6.57 -12.37
N PRO A 575 -29.63 5.72 -11.87
CA PRO A 575 -28.74 4.92 -12.70
C PRO A 575 -29.54 4.15 -13.74
N SER A 576 -29.03 4.17 -14.98
CA SER A 576 -29.49 3.38 -16.12
C SER A 576 -29.78 1.94 -15.72
N SER A 577 -30.82 1.36 -16.30
CA SER A 577 -31.24 -0.01 -16.05
C SER A 577 -30.08 -1.01 -16.25
N PRO A 578 -30.08 -2.17 -15.57
CA PRO A 578 -29.05 -3.20 -15.75
C PRO A 578 -28.79 -3.60 -17.21
N ALA A 579 -29.77 -3.45 -18.10
CA ALA A 579 -29.68 -3.76 -19.52
C ALA A 579 -28.79 -2.77 -20.32
N GLU A 580 -28.62 -1.53 -19.89
CA GLU A 580 -27.73 -0.56 -20.58
C GLU A 580 -26.26 -0.76 -20.20
N ASP A 581 -25.97 -1.40 -19.09
CA ASP A 581 -24.61 -1.71 -18.63
C ASP A 581 -24.00 -2.89 -19.39
N GLU A 582 -24.82 -3.82 -19.90
CA GLU A 582 -24.38 -4.99 -20.67
C GLU A 582 -23.89 -4.64 -22.10
N THR A 583 -24.19 -3.44 -22.61
CA THR A 583 -23.85 -3.03 -23.99
C THR A 583 -22.56 -2.20 -24.08
N ARG A 584 -21.92 -1.89 -22.96
CA ARG A 584 -20.70 -1.05 -22.95
C ARG A 584 -19.46 -1.83 -23.36
N ASN A 585 -18.63 -1.22 -24.20
CA ASN A 585 -17.31 -1.72 -24.54
C ASN A 585 -16.31 -1.31 -23.45
N LEU A 586 -15.87 -2.25 -22.63
CA LEU A 586 -14.93 -2.01 -21.55
C LEU A 586 -13.55 -2.61 -21.85
N VAL A 587 -12.55 -2.15 -21.10
CA VAL A 587 -11.15 -2.59 -21.19
C VAL A 587 -10.88 -3.62 -20.10
N GLY A 588 -10.55 -4.85 -20.49
CA GLY A 588 -10.02 -5.84 -19.57
C GLY A 588 -8.57 -5.53 -19.21
N THR A 589 -8.22 -5.45 -17.94
CA THR A 589 -6.86 -5.10 -17.50
C THR A 589 -6.13 -6.29 -16.87
N LEU A 590 -4.86 -6.49 -17.28
CA LEU A 590 -3.94 -7.45 -16.70
C LEU A 590 -2.65 -6.72 -16.30
N VAL A 591 -2.37 -6.65 -15.01
CA VAL A 591 -1.25 -5.88 -14.46
C VAL A 591 -0.53 -6.69 -13.39
N ASN A 592 0.74 -6.44 -13.16
CA ASN A 592 1.50 -7.03 -12.05
C ASN A 592 1.81 -5.99 -10.97
N GLY A 593 1.37 -6.30 -9.77
CA GLY A 593 1.54 -5.48 -8.58
C GLY A 593 0.42 -4.44 -8.37
N ALA A 594 -0.15 -4.47 -7.17
CA ALA A 594 -1.35 -3.74 -6.78
C ALA A 594 -1.31 -2.23 -7.11
N GLY A 595 -0.22 -1.53 -6.78
CA GLY A 595 -0.12 -0.10 -7.04
C GLY A 595 -0.10 0.25 -8.53
N LEU A 596 0.60 -0.54 -9.37
CA LEU A 596 0.59 -0.33 -10.82
C LEU A 596 -0.80 -0.65 -11.40
N ALA A 597 -1.49 -1.66 -10.88
CA ALA A 597 -2.85 -2.01 -11.29
C ALA A 597 -3.84 -0.88 -10.93
N LEU A 598 -3.77 -0.35 -9.71
CA LEU A 598 -4.57 0.82 -9.29
C LEU A 598 -4.33 2.02 -10.20
N ASN A 599 -3.07 2.39 -10.44
CA ASN A 599 -2.76 3.54 -11.29
C ASN A 599 -3.14 3.31 -12.75
N THR A 600 -3.07 2.07 -13.24
CA THR A 600 -3.50 1.73 -14.60
C THR A 600 -5.00 1.96 -14.80
N ILE A 601 -5.85 1.46 -13.91
CA ILE A 601 -7.30 1.66 -14.00
C ILE A 601 -7.69 3.13 -13.80
N ASP A 602 -7.01 3.85 -12.91
CA ASP A 602 -7.19 5.30 -12.71
C ASP A 602 -6.89 6.07 -13.99
N THR A 603 -5.77 5.76 -14.65
CA THR A 603 -5.37 6.45 -15.89
C THR A 603 -6.29 6.11 -17.06
N LEU A 604 -6.71 4.84 -17.21
CA LEU A 604 -7.71 4.45 -18.22
C LEU A 604 -9.00 5.25 -18.01
N SER A 605 -9.49 5.35 -16.78
CA SER A 605 -10.66 6.15 -16.46
C SER A 605 -10.46 7.63 -16.82
N ALA A 606 -9.34 8.23 -16.40
CA ALA A 606 -9.05 9.64 -16.65
C ALA A 606 -8.91 9.99 -18.15
N ARG A 607 -8.40 9.06 -18.99
CA ARG A 607 -8.13 9.30 -20.42
C ARG A 607 -9.26 8.87 -21.34
N LEU A 608 -9.97 7.81 -20.99
CA LEU A 608 -10.87 7.12 -21.91
C LEU A 608 -12.34 7.24 -21.57
N SER A 609 -12.74 7.76 -20.41
CA SER A 609 -14.15 7.87 -20.01
C SER A 609 -14.93 8.93 -20.79
N ALA A 610 -14.25 9.93 -21.34
CA ALA A 610 -14.86 10.98 -22.16
C ALA A 610 -14.83 10.63 -23.67
N PRO A 611 -15.74 11.22 -24.50
CA PRO A 611 -15.62 11.14 -25.94
C PRO A 611 -14.23 11.59 -26.46
N PRO A 612 -13.68 10.96 -27.50
CA PRO A 612 -14.35 10.02 -28.41
C PRO A 612 -14.39 8.57 -27.92
N TYR A 613 -13.73 8.22 -26.82
CA TYR A 613 -13.56 6.81 -26.43
C TYR A 613 -14.72 6.26 -25.60
N ALA A 614 -15.22 7.01 -24.60
CA ALA A 614 -16.34 6.66 -23.72
C ALA A 614 -16.26 5.21 -23.14
N THR A 615 -15.05 4.78 -22.76
CA THR A 615 -14.76 3.45 -22.20
C THR A 615 -13.97 3.57 -20.88
N SER A 616 -13.86 2.48 -20.13
CA SER A 616 -13.13 2.39 -18.85
C SER A 616 -12.69 0.96 -18.59
N ALA A 617 -11.95 0.73 -17.49
CA ALA A 617 -11.56 -0.60 -17.06
C ALA A 617 -12.79 -1.42 -16.60
N ALA A 618 -12.88 -2.68 -17.06
CA ALA A 618 -13.88 -3.66 -16.62
C ALA A 618 -13.53 -4.27 -15.26
N ASN A 619 -12.25 -4.35 -14.96
CA ASN A 619 -11.74 -5.02 -13.78
C ASN A 619 -10.45 -4.39 -13.27
N PHE A 620 -10.19 -4.57 -11.98
CA PHE A 620 -8.86 -4.54 -11.40
C PHE A 620 -8.32 -5.97 -11.40
N LEU A 621 -7.09 -6.18 -11.89
CA LEU A 621 -6.41 -7.45 -11.80
C LEU A 621 -4.93 -7.25 -11.47
N ASP A 622 -4.51 -7.90 -10.41
CA ASP A 622 -3.11 -7.99 -9.99
C ASP A 622 -2.66 -9.44 -9.97
N THR A 623 -1.67 -9.78 -10.79
CA THR A 623 -1.07 -11.12 -10.81
C THR A 623 -0.07 -11.36 -9.70
N GLY A 624 0.20 -10.34 -8.87
CA GLY A 624 1.29 -10.37 -7.91
C GLY A 624 2.69 -10.33 -8.55
N GLY A 625 3.70 -10.24 -7.69
CA GLY A 625 5.10 -10.11 -8.12
C GLY A 625 5.78 -11.41 -8.60
N LYS A 626 5.06 -12.56 -8.63
CA LYS A 626 5.60 -13.89 -8.97
C LYS A 626 4.75 -14.63 -9.99
N ALA A 627 4.11 -13.92 -10.91
CA ALA A 627 3.28 -14.51 -11.95
C ALA A 627 4.05 -15.55 -12.78
N THR A 628 3.37 -16.63 -13.15
CA THR A 628 3.85 -17.68 -14.05
C THR A 628 3.08 -17.61 -15.38
N SER A 629 3.50 -18.38 -16.40
CA SER A 629 2.75 -18.46 -17.65
C SER A 629 1.31 -18.96 -17.44
N ASP A 630 1.08 -19.88 -16.51
CA ASP A 630 -0.26 -20.35 -16.14
C ASP A 630 -1.09 -19.27 -15.45
N THR A 631 -0.48 -18.46 -14.57
CA THR A 631 -1.13 -17.31 -13.95
C THR A 631 -1.62 -16.31 -15.00
N ILE A 632 -0.80 -16.03 -16.03
CA ILE A 632 -1.17 -15.14 -17.13
C ILE A 632 -2.32 -15.72 -17.94
N LYS A 633 -2.28 -17.02 -18.29
CA LYS A 633 -3.37 -17.70 -18.97
C LYS A 633 -4.68 -17.62 -18.18
N THR A 634 -4.65 -17.92 -16.88
CA THR A 634 -5.84 -17.81 -16.01
C THR A 634 -6.35 -16.38 -15.95
N SER A 635 -5.45 -15.38 -15.89
CA SER A 635 -5.84 -13.97 -15.95
C SER A 635 -6.61 -13.64 -17.25
N PHE A 636 -6.14 -14.10 -18.40
CA PHE A 636 -6.88 -13.94 -19.66
C PHE A 636 -8.26 -14.61 -19.61
N LYS A 637 -8.36 -15.81 -19.06
CA LYS A 637 -9.64 -16.52 -18.91
C LYS A 637 -10.61 -15.72 -18.05
N LEU A 638 -10.17 -15.19 -16.91
CA LEU A 638 -10.97 -14.36 -16.00
C LEU A 638 -11.45 -13.09 -16.70
N ILE A 639 -10.56 -12.38 -17.40
CA ILE A 639 -10.89 -11.14 -18.13
C ILE A 639 -11.91 -11.42 -19.26
N LEU A 640 -11.68 -12.47 -20.06
CA LEU A 640 -12.53 -12.82 -21.19
C LEU A 640 -13.89 -13.41 -20.79
N SER A 641 -14.07 -13.81 -19.52
CA SER A 641 -15.37 -14.24 -18.99
C SER A 641 -16.35 -13.08 -18.82
N ASP A 642 -15.89 -11.82 -18.78
CA ASP A 642 -16.74 -10.63 -18.76
C ASP A 642 -17.13 -10.26 -20.21
N PRO A 643 -18.42 -10.39 -20.60
CA PRO A 643 -18.87 -10.11 -21.96
C PRO A 643 -18.70 -8.64 -22.37
N ARG A 644 -18.61 -7.72 -21.42
CA ARG A 644 -18.41 -6.27 -21.65
C ARG A 644 -17.02 -5.95 -22.16
N VAL A 645 -16.04 -6.84 -21.97
CA VAL A 645 -14.65 -6.61 -22.42
C VAL A 645 -14.57 -6.64 -23.93
N SER A 646 -14.13 -5.55 -24.53
CA SER A 646 -13.92 -5.41 -25.99
C SER A 646 -12.44 -5.44 -26.38
N VAL A 647 -11.54 -5.05 -25.50
CA VAL A 647 -10.08 -5.04 -25.68
C VAL A 647 -9.40 -5.44 -24.38
N VAL A 648 -8.26 -6.15 -24.45
CA VAL A 648 -7.44 -6.49 -23.28
C VAL A 648 -6.19 -5.61 -23.28
N PHE A 649 -5.93 -4.96 -22.13
CA PHE A 649 -4.72 -4.19 -21.89
C PHE A 649 -3.82 -4.90 -20.87
N VAL A 650 -2.63 -5.31 -21.31
CA VAL A 650 -1.59 -5.91 -20.48
C VAL A 650 -0.53 -4.86 -20.19
N ASN A 651 -0.40 -4.44 -18.92
CA ASN A 651 0.59 -3.46 -18.50
C ASN A 651 1.50 -4.05 -17.40
N ILE A 652 2.69 -4.48 -17.80
CA ILE A 652 3.62 -5.20 -16.92
C ILE A 652 4.89 -4.41 -16.73
N PHE A 653 5.32 -4.28 -15.47
CA PHE A 653 6.67 -3.88 -15.13
C PHE A 653 7.45 -5.08 -14.56
N GLY A 654 8.39 -5.61 -15.34
CA GLY A 654 9.24 -6.74 -14.95
C GLY A 654 10.18 -6.36 -13.80
N GLY A 655 9.97 -7.01 -12.68
CA GLY A 655 10.84 -7.01 -11.52
C GLY A 655 11.31 -8.42 -11.24
N LEU A 656 10.70 -9.08 -10.26
CA LEU A 656 10.87 -10.53 -10.03
C LEU A 656 10.19 -11.35 -11.14
N THR A 657 9.04 -10.90 -11.63
CA THR A 657 8.39 -11.44 -12.83
C THR A 657 9.15 -10.94 -14.07
N LEU A 658 9.58 -11.86 -14.93
CA LEU A 658 10.37 -11.53 -16.12
C LEU A 658 9.47 -11.26 -17.33
N CYS A 659 9.79 -10.25 -18.14
CA CYS A 659 8.98 -9.89 -19.31
C CYS A 659 8.91 -11.00 -20.35
N ASP A 660 9.96 -11.79 -20.55
CA ASP A 660 9.96 -12.95 -21.47
C ASP A 660 9.01 -14.05 -21.02
N MET A 661 8.93 -14.34 -19.72
CA MET A 661 7.98 -15.30 -19.16
C MET A 661 6.52 -14.83 -19.30
N ILE A 662 6.27 -13.54 -19.13
CA ILE A 662 4.94 -12.95 -19.38
C ILE A 662 4.55 -13.11 -20.86
N ALA A 663 5.49 -12.81 -21.77
CA ALA A 663 5.27 -12.99 -23.21
C ALA A 663 4.92 -14.45 -23.57
N GLU A 664 5.63 -15.42 -22.98
CA GLU A 664 5.32 -16.85 -23.13
C GLU A 664 3.91 -17.18 -22.60
N GLY A 665 3.49 -16.59 -21.46
CA GLY A 665 2.15 -16.77 -20.89
C GLY A 665 1.05 -16.17 -21.76
N ILE A 666 1.27 -15.02 -22.39
CA ILE A 666 0.35 -14.42 -23.36
C ILE A 666 0.18 -15.35 -24.57
N ILE A 667 1.28 -15.87 -25.13
CA ILE A 667 1.25 -16.82 -26.26
C ILE A 667 0.47 -18.08 -25.87
N LEU A 668 0.67 -18.59 -24.66
CA LEU A 668 -0.08 -19.74 -24.15
C LEU A 668 -1.58 -19.47 -24.08
N ALA A 669 -1.96 -18.27 -23.59
CA ALA A 669 -3.37 -17.86 -23.56
C ALA A 669 -3.99 -17.82 -24.97
N PHE A 670 -3.31 -17.26 -25.98
CA PHE A 670 -3.78 -17.26 -27.35
C PHE A 670 -3.95 -18.67 -27.95
N LYS A 671 -3.07 -19.60 -27.58
CA LYS A 671 -3.13 -20.99 -28.08
C LYS A 671 -4.26 -21.80 -27.46
N GLU A 672 -4.57 -21.57 -26.19
CA GLU A 672 -5.47 -22.44 -25.42
C GLU A 672 -6.87 -21.84 -25.21
N LEU A 673 -7.05 -20.51 -25.28
CA LEU A 673 -8.31 -19.83 -24.96
C LEU A 673 -9.04 -19.23 -26.17
N ASP A 674 -8.56 -19.45 -27.42
CA ASP A 674 -9.13 -18.86 -28.66
C ASP A 674 -9.41 -17.34 -28.49
N VAL A 675 -8.37 -16.57 -28.10
CA VAL A 675 -8.49 -15.13 -27.86
C VAL A 675 -8.84 -14.38 -29.13
N LYS A 676 -10.08 -13.89 -29.22
CA LYS A 676 -10.60 -13.14 -30.39
C LYS A 676 -10.60 -11.63 -30.21
N LYS A 677 -10.47 -11.18 -28.94
CA LYS A 677 -10.42 -9.76 -28.62
C LYS A 677 -9.03 -9.19 -28.91
N PRO A 678 -8.93 -7.94 -29.41
CA PRO A 678 -7.63 -7.30 -29.59
C PRO A 678 -6.89 -7.16 -28.23
N VAL A 679 -5.57 -7.32 -28.30
CA VAL A 679 -4.70 -7.24 -27.11
C VAL A 679 -3.65 -6.17 -27.31
N VAL A 680 -3.60 -5.21 -26.39
CA VAL A 680 -2.53 -4.21 -26.31
C VAL A 680 -1.60 -4.59 -25.17
N VAL A 681 -0.29 -4.63 -25.44
CA VAL A 681 0.72 -5.08 -24.48
C VAL A 681 1.78 -4.03 -24.29
N ARG A 682 2.07 -3.72 -23.03
CA ARG A 682 3.21 -2.92 -22.62
C ARG A 682 4.06 -3.73 -21.65
N LEU A 683 5.28 -4.05 -22.05
CA LEU A 683 6.25 -4.76 -21.24
C LEU A 683 7.45 -3.86 -20.97
N ARG A 684 7.74 -3.57 -19.70
CA ARG A 684 8.89 -2.77 -19.26
C ARG A 684 9.65 -3.49 -18.16
N GLY A 685 10.91 -3.17 -17.96
CA GLY A 685 11.72 -3.68 -16.85
C GLY A 685 12.60 -4.88 -17.22
N THR A 686 12.72 -5.86 -16.33
CA THR A 686 13.66 -6.98 -16.50
C THR A 686 13.30 -7.87 -17.70
N ASN A 687 14.25 -8.11 -18.60
CA ASN A 687 14.12 -8.87 -19.85
C ASN A 687 13.12 -8.23 -20.86
N GLU A 688 12.93 -6.94 -20.82
CA GLU A 688 12.02 -6.17 -21.67
C GLU A 688 12.22 -6.47 -23.17
N ALA A 689 13.43 -6.24 -23.71
CA ALA A 689 13.75 -6.49 -25.09
C ALA A 689 13.55 -7.96 -25.54
N LYS A 690 13.79 -8.90 -24.61
CA LYS A 690 13.59 -10.32 -24.89
C LYS A 690 12.09 -10.66 -24.92
N GLY A 691 11.30 -10.11 -23.99
CA GLY A 691 9.84 -10.29 -23.97
C GLY A 691 9.18 -9.71 -25.22
N GLN A 692 9.58 -8.52 -25.65
CA GLN A 692 9.12 -7.89 -26.88
C GLN A 692 9.41 -8.76 -28.10
N LYS A 693 10.65 -9.25 -28.23
CA LYS A 693 11.04 -10.14 -29.32
C LYS A 693 10.23 -11.43 -29.34
N VAL A 694 9.95 -12.03 -28.18
CA VAL A 694 9.10 -13.25 -28.07
C VAL A 694 7.69 -12.99 -28.61
N LEU A 695 7.11 -11.81 -28.33
CA LEU A 695 5.80 -11.43 -28.86
C LEU A 695 5.82 -11.18 -30.37
N GLU A 696 6.86 -10.49 -30.88
CA GLU A 696 7.04 -10.24 -32.32
C GLU A 696 7.18 -11.54 -33.11
N ASP A 697 8.02 -12.47 -32.62
CA ASP A 697 8.27 -13.76 -33.29
C ASP A 697 7.01 -14.65 -33.31
N ALA A 698 6.09 -14.48 -32.38
CA ALA A 698 4.85 -15.26 -32.30
C ALA A 698 3.81 -14.90 -33.39
N LYS A 699 3.92 -13.74 -34.05
CA LYS A 699 3.01 -13.24 -35.11
C LYS A 699 1.54 -13.28 -34.72
N LEU A 700 1.22 -13.01 -33.46
CA LEU A 700 -0.15 -12.92 -32.97
C LEU A 700 -0.74 -11.52 -33.19
N PRO A 701 -2.09 -11.34 -33.21
CA PRO A 701 -2.73 -10.04 -33.33
C PRO A 701 -2.59 -9.20 -32.04
N ILE A 702 -1.36 -8.86 -31.68
CA ILE A 702 -0.98 -8.11 -30.49
C ILE A 702 -0.40 -6.76 -30.91
N HIS A 703 -0.82 -5.69 -30.23
CA HIS A 703 -0.25 -4.36 -30.37
C HIS A 703 0.72 -4.09 -29.21
N ALA A 704 2.03 -4.12 -29.48
CA ALA A 704 3.07 -3.89 -28.46
C ALA A 704 3.52 -2.42 -28.46
N PHE A 705 3.67 -1.84 -27.26
CA PHE A 705 4.10 -0.46 -27.06
C PHE A 705 5.11 -0.35 -25.92
N ASP A 706 6.03 0.59 -26.05
CA ASP A 706 6.95 0.99 -24.99
C ASP A 706 6.42 2.18 -24.19
N ASP A 707 5.76 3.11 -24.87
CA ASP A 707 5.17 4.29 -24.25
C ASP A 707 3.77 3.97 -23.69
N PHE A 708 3.50 4.46 -22.50
CA PHE A 708 2.23 4.20 -21.80
C PHE A 708 1.06 4.97 -22.43
N GLU A 709 1.27 6.23 -22.79
CA GLU A 709 0.21 7.07 -23.36
C GLU A 709 -0.18 6.58 -24.77
N GLU A 710 0.81 6.13 -25.56
CA GLU A 710 0.56 5.51 -26.88
C GLU A 710 -0.24 4.21 -26.73
N ALA A 711 0.11 3.36 -25.76
CA ALA A 711 -0.64 2.14 -25.46
C ALA A 711 -2.09 2.45 -25.05
N VAL A 712 -2.31 3.40 -24.12
CA VAL A 712 -3.66 3.81 -23.68
C VAL A 712 -4.49 4.38 -24.83
N LYS A 713 -3.89 5.22 -25.68
CA LYS A 713 -4.56 5.73 -26.89
C LYS A 713 -5.03 4.58 -27.80
N LYS A 714 -4.13 3.60 -28.04
CA LYS A 714 -4.47 2.42 -28.86
C LYS A 714 -5.58 1.58 -28.26
N VAL A 715 -5.60 1.42 -26.94
CA VAL A 715 -6.69 0.76 -26.21
C VAL A 715 -8.02 1.48 -26.47
N GLY A 716 -8.07 2.79 -26.38
CA GLY A 716 -9.27 3.58 -26.65
C GLY A 716 -9.77 3.45 -28.10
N GLU A 717 -8.85 3.47 -29.07
CA GLU A 717 -9.18 3.27 -30.50
C GLU A 717 -9.80 1.88 -30.76
N LEU A 718 -9.23 0.83 -30.17
CA LEU A 718 -9.70 -0.55 -30.34
C LEU A 718 -11.01 -0.82 -29.60
N ALA A 719 -11.21 -0.24 -28.43
CA ALA A 719 -12.48 -0.36 -27.72
C ALA A 719 -13.66 0.17 -28.53
N ASN A 720 -13.47 1.26 -29.30
CA ASN A 720 -14.50 1.86 -30.16
C ASN A 720 -14.62 1.19 -31.53
N GLY A 721 -13.56 0.59 -32.04
CA GLY A 721 -13.53 0.05 -33.43
C GLY A 721 -14.38 -1.20 -33.65
N HIS A 722 -14.77 -1.90 -32.60
CA HIS A 722 -15.63 -3.08 -32.69
C HIS A 722 -17.12 -2.76 -32.89
N ASN A 723 -17.51 -1.49 -32.85
CA ASN A 723 -18.89 -1.04 -33.11
C ASN A 723 -19.14 -0.57 -34.57
N LYS A 724 -18.22 -0.85 -35.50
CA LYS A 724 -18.43 -0.57 -36.93
C LYS A 724 -18.59 -1.84 -37.76
#